data_5690842d31512db32140dc87a3a0d361
#
_entry.id   5690842d31512db32140dc87a3a0d361
#
_cell.length_a   1.000
_cell.length_b   1.000
_cell.length_c   1.000
_cell.angle_alpha   90.00
_cell.angle_beta   90.00
_cell.angle_gamma   90.00
#
_symmetry.space_group_name_H-M   'P 1'
#
loop_
_entity.id
_entity.type
_entity.pdbx_description
1 polymer ?
#
loop_
_entity_poly.entity_id
_entity_poly.type
_entity_poly.pdbx_seq_one_letter_code
_entity_poly.pdbx_strand_id
1 'polypeptide(L)'
;MAGRMNRLLAVLISAVTVISSVNFTAMGTKAADGVNNVKETVEADTRSGNSGAVLHSFEAPLVGNSGNISRYVANSAIFYGLARSTAIPSSYSSVDRGYVTSVKDQGGLGICWAYGACAAMESYALSHGYVSSPDDIDLSEFGLAYMTFNDSTFTDPLGGTTGDKSTNYNMTYSFANGGNDQYAFKTLSKWAGVMNQKSVPEASYPYQLDKKDTTYTFKAEDVSYILTGQKYINMKERDLVKQAIIENGAVSTIYTNNQDPSDKYVYYSEPTGSGHEVTIVGWDDNIDKSLFAANGYETPPGNGAWLIKNSWGSRAGNNGYFWMSYYESSIQNMNAVIYEIVPADTYDYNYQYDGSTIFNHFIQNNASLYKNEKKFANIFKVNGSTDEILRSVAFAVGNSNLSYTIDIYKVDTKAGTITPESGTLITSYTGKTTYAGYYTTELPESITLHRGDTFSVVVTFDNASGINYSISEYRTTDNKYTYWDVVNSTAPGHSYLYYYNRWVDINENSYDRYPDADFCIKAFTTAKKDIEASEITGTEQSGLDKAVITWKKTSDATGYALYRKAEGDADYSLVYNGTDVSFTDTGLAFGKTYYYYVKAYNNSHGMDTISPSQVKKISIDIPRTRITNVESTGTGISVKWEKISGAKGYKVLRSEDGENYYEIASVVTNEYTDNNVPKYNKAYYYSIITVFNDGSKDIESLKSSRYVGNKKLNNPTNGHINNDEYKKFKLTWDKVENASGYYVKRIITNQDTVTIDAKDVDSYIDDVESIAENTQVTYQIIPYVIED
;
A
#
# COMPACT_ATOMS: atom_id res chain seq x y z
N MET A 1 -0.26 21.95 -17.40
CA MET A 1 -1.34 21.77 -16.42
C MET A 1 -2.60 21.06 -16.97
N ALA A 2 -2.61 20.56 -18.19
CA ALA A 2 -3.79 19.89 -18.78
C ALA A 2 -3.63 18.35 -18.93
N GLY A 3 -2.52 17.77 -18.49
CA GLY A 3 -2.22 16.35 -18.73
C GLY A 3 -2.46 15.40 -17.55
N ARG A 4 -2.77 15.90 -16.35
CA ARG A 4 -2.92 15.06 -15.15
C ARG A 4 -4.37 14.70 -14.78
N MET A 5 -5.36 15.26 -15.47
CA MET A 5 -6.79 15.05 -15.13
C MET A 5 -7.46 13.88 -15.85
N ASN A 6 -6.81 13.29 -16.85
CA ASN A 6 -7.43 12.21 -17.66
C ASN A 6 -7.07 10.77 -17.22
N ARG A 7 -6.26 10.59 -16.18
CA ARG A 7 -5.91 9.23 -15.70
C ARG A 7 -6.76 8.74 -14.53
N LEU A 8 -7.47 9.62 -13.84
CA LEU A 8 -8.37 9.21 -12.73
C LEU A 8 -9.79 8.82 -13.18
N LEU A 9 -10.17 9.11 -14.43
CA LEU A 9 -11.53 8.76 -14.93
C LEU A 9 -11.62 7.39 -15.60
N ALA A 10 -10.49 6.75 -15.89
CA ALA A 10 -10.46 5.44 -16.56
C ALA A 10 -10.56 4.24 -15.61
N VAL A 11 -10.36 4.43 -14.32
CA VAL A 11 -10.37 3.35 -13.32
C VAL A 11 -11.75 3.15 -12.67
N LEU A 12 -12.67 4.08 -12.83
CA LEU A 12 -14.01 4.02 -12.21
C LEU A 12 -15.13 3.46 -13.12
N ILE A 13 -14.83 3.09 -14.35
CA ILE A 13 -15.85 2.54 -15.30
C ILE A 13 -15.71 1.02 -15.50
N SER A 14 -14.64 0.39 -15.02
CA SER A 14 -14.41 -1.06 -15.19
C SER A 14 -14.95 -1.95 -14.06
N ALA A 15 -15.55 -1.40 -13.03
CA ALA A 15 -15.98 -2.16 -11.84
C ALA A 15 -17.48 -2.48 -11.77
N VAL A 16 -18.29 -2.22 -12.80
CA VAL A 16 -19.76 -2.39 -12.74
C VAL A 16 -20.32 -3.42 -13.74
N THR A 17 -19.50 -4.15 -14.47
CA THR A 17 -20.04 -5.08 -15.48
C THR A 17 -19.42 -6.49 -15.41
N VAL A 18 -19.36 -7.11 -14.24
CA VAL A 18 -19.17 -8.58 -14.14
C VAL A 18 -19.85 -9.09 -12.86
N ILE A 19 -21.18 -9.14 -12.87
CA ILE A 19 -21.92 -10.12 -12.05
C ILE A 19 -23.18 -10.50 -12.87
N SER A 20 -23.04 -11.45 -13.77
CA SER A 20 -24.13 -12.35 -14.17
C SER A 20 -23.60 -13.42 -15.12
N SER A 21 -23.12 -14.52 -14.58
CA SER A 21 -23.20 -15.87 -15.18
C SER A 21 -22.33 -16.83 -14.38
N VAL A 22 -22.86 -17.40 -13.33
CA VAL A 22 -22.30 -18.61 -12.73
C VAL A 22 -23.25 -19.76 -13.14
N ASN A 23 -22.78 -20.56 -14.08
CA ASN A 23 -23.38 -21.84 -14.38
C ASN A 23 -23.12 -22.84 -13.25
N PHE A 24 -24.17 -23.29 -12.61
CA PHE A 24 -24.10 -24.46 -11.73
C PHE A 24 -24.24 -25.72 -12.55
N THR A 25 -23.19 -26.52 -12.61
CA THR A 25 -23.30 -27.95 -12.92
C THR A 25 -23.29 -28.72 -11.60
N ALA A 26 -24.40 -29.34 -11.31
CA ALA A 26 -24.52 -30.20 -10.16
C ALA A 26 -23.90 -31.58 -10.46
N MET A 27 -23.07 -32.09 -9.56
CA MET A 27 -22.88 -33.51 -9.37
C MET A 27 -22.87 -33.84 -7.87
N GLY A 28 -23.67 -34.79 -7.57
CA GLY A 28 -24.27 -35.13 -6.29
C GLY A 28 -23.44 -35.97 -5.36
N THR A 29 -23.94 -35.94 -4.18
CA THR A 29 -24.10 -36.93 -3.12
C THR A 29 -22.87 -37.56 -2.44
N LYS A 30 -22.67 -37.30 -1.15
CA LYS A 30 -23.14 -38.18 -0.05
C LYS A 30 -22.88 -37.51 1.30
N ALA A 31 -23.90 -37.62 2.12
CA ALA A 31 -23.90 -37.23 3.52
C ALA A 31 -23.10 -38.20 4.40
N ALA A 32 -22.57 -37.71 5.50
CA ALA A 32 -22.55 -38.41 6.78
C ALA A 32 -22.21 -37.44 7.93
N ASP A 33 -23.07 -37.52 8.91
CA ASP A 33 -23.22 -36.96 10.23
C ASP A 33 -21.94 -36.77 11.07
N GLY A 34 -21.99 -35.80 11.99
CA GLY A 34 -21.16 -35.80 13.18
C GLY A 34 -21.06 -34.44 13.88
N VAL A 35 -22.09 -34.10 14.64
CA VAL A 35 -22.05 -33.07 15.71
C VAL A 35 -21.03 -33.47 16.77
N ASN A 36 -20.14 -32.54 17.20
CA ASN A 36 -19.91 -32.38 18.64
C ASN A 36 -19.12 -31.10 18.95
N ASN A 37 -19.72 -30.29 19.80
CA ASN A 37 -19.09 -29.23 20.56
C ASN A 37 -18.04 -29.80 21.52
N VAL A 38 -16.84 -29.23 21.52
CA VAL A 38 -15.95 -29.29 22.67
C VAL A 38 -15.38 -27.87 22.89
N LYS A 39 -15.79 -27.30 24.02
CA LYS A 39 -15.07 -26.22 24.70
C LYS A 39 -13.87 -26.85 25.37
N GLU A 40 -12.66 -26.46 25.00
CA GLU A 40 -11.49 -26.68 25.86
C GLU A 40 -10.95 -25.37 26.35
N THR A 41 -10.98 -25.20 27.64
CA THR A 41 -10.22 -24.27 28.44
C THR A 41 -8.79 -24.79 28.54
N VAL A 42 -7.80 -24.02 28.10
CA VAL A 42 -6.37 -24.34 28.35
C VAL A 42 -5.89 -23.53 29.53
N GLU A 43 -5.61 -24.25 30.61
CA GLU A 43 -4.87 -23.75 31.77
C GLU A 43 -3.39 -23.52 31.39
N ALA A 44 -2.82 -22.42 31.90
CA ALA A 44 -1.42 -22.08 31.75
C ALA A 44 -0.56 -22.96 32.67
N ASP A 45 0.40 -23.69 32.10
CA ASP A 45 1.47 -24.31 32.86
C ASP A 45 2.75 -23.46 32.79
N THR A 46 3.18 -23.02 33.98
CA THR A 46 4.40 -22.24 34.19
C THR A 46 5.57 -23.18 34.46
N ARG A 47 6.56 -23.25 33.52
CA ARG A 47 7.93 -23.64 33.89
C ARG A 47 8.96 -23.07 32.91
N SER A 48 9.74 -22.22 33.46
CA SER A 48 11.12 -21.72 33.21
C SER A 48 11.96 -22.30 32.07
N GLY A 49 12.53 -21.38 31.26
CA GLY A 49 13.71 -21.64 30.44
C GLY A 49 14.00 -20.53 29.43
N ASN A 50 14.76 -19.57 29.88
CA ASN A 50 15.57 -18.55 29.18
C ASN A 50 15.48 -18.35 27.65
N SER A 51 15.43 -17.06 27.31
CA SER A 51 15.61 -16.33 26.07
C SER A 51 14.31 -16.05 25.30
N GLY A 52 13.55 -15.08 25.80
CA GLY A 52 12.38 -14.55 25.14
C GLY A 52 12.47 -13.05 24.97
N ALA A 53 12.30 -12.57 23.77
CA ALA A 53 12.00 -11.17 23.53
C ALA A 53 10.67 -10.84 24.20
N VAL A 54 10.67 -9.84 25.07
CA VAL A 54 9.49 -9.38 25.79
C VAL A 54 8.66 -8.56 24.82
N LEU A 55 7.48 -9.05 24.49
CA LEU A 55 6.41 -8.28 23.85
C LEU A 55 5.87 -7.29 24.90
N HIS A 56 6.17 -6.02 24.75
CA HIS A 56 5.43 -5.00 25.46
C HIS A 56 4.11 -4.74 24.70
N SER A 57 3.03 -5.33 25.21
CA SER A 57 1.69 -4.84 24.94
C SER A 57 1.54 -3.50 25.64
N PHE A 58 1.41 -2.42 24.87
CA PHE A 58 1.00 -1.14 25.42
C PHE A 58 -0.48 -1.19 25.78
N GLU A 59 -0.79 -1.52 27.03
CA GLU A 59 -2.04 -1.09 27.63
C GLU A 59 -1.93 0.41 27.90
N ALA A 60 -2.81 1.18 27.25
CA ALA A 60 -2.92 2.61 27.51
C ALA A 60 -3.38 2.83 28.95
N PRO A 61 -2.67 3.63 29.78
CA PRO A 61 -3.15 3.98 31.09
C PRO A 61 -4.41 4.83 30.97
N LEU A 62 -5.48 4.41 31.68
CA LEU A 62 -6.64 5.23 31.94
C LEU A 62 -6.20 6.43 32.82
N VAL A 63 -6.04 7.58 32.22
CA VAL A 63 -5.79 8.82 32.95
C VAL A 63 -7.11 9.59 33.06
N GLY A 64 -7.53 9.80 34.30
CA GLY A 64 -8.63 10.67 34.64
C GLY A 64 -8.36 12.13 34.30
N ASN A 65 -9.44 12.79 33.91
CA ASN A 65 -9.66 14.21 33.71
C ASN A 65 -8.49 15.16 33.98
N SER A 66 -7.97 15.78 32.92
CA SER A 66 -7.87 17.21 32.65
C SER A 66 -6.77 17.49 31.62
N GLY A 67 -7.13 18.19 30.55
CA GLY A 67 -6.17 18.88 29.66
C GLY A 67 -5.77 18.06 28.43
N ASN A 68 -6.24 18.52 27.28
CA ASN A 68 -5.80 18.31 25.91
C ASN A 68 -4.79 17.16 25.67
N ILE A 69 -5.29 15.97 25.48
CA ILE A 69 -4.52 14.89 24.89
C ILE A 69 -5.14 14.56 23.55
N SER A 70 -4.53 15.09 22.49
CA SER A 70 -4.75 14.63 21.14
C SER A 70 -4.26 13.18 21.07
N ARG A 71 -5.18 12.23 20.99
CA ARG A 71 -4.84 10.84 20.65
C ARG A 71 -4.47 10.82 19.18
N TYR A 72 -3.20 10.76 18.89
CA TYR A 72 -2.72 10.42 17.57
C TYR A 72 -3.04 8.95 17.33
N VAL A 73 -4.01 8.70 16.48
CA VAL A 73 -4.05 7.43 15.75
C VAL A 73 -3.01 7.61 14.67
N ALA A 74 -1.82 7.08 14.88
CA ALA A 74 -0.90 6.89 13.78
C ALA A 74 -1.69 6.21 12.67
N ASN A 75 -1.69 6.80 11.47
CA ASN A 75 -2.04 6.03 10.30
C ASN A 75 -1.22 4.76 10.40
N SER A 76 -1.90 3.65 10.55
CA SER A 76 -1.26 2.38 10.48
C SER A 76 -0.51 2.34 9.16
N ALA A 77 0.81 2.59 9.20
CA ALA A 77 1.64 1.76 8.37
C ALA A 77 1.06 0.39 8.62
N ILE A 78 0.54 -0.25 7.59
CA ILE A 78 0.03 -1.59 7.72
C ILE A 78 1.29 -2.40 8.02
N PHE A 79 1.63 -2.47 9.30
CA PHE A 79 2.51 -3.50 9.78
C PHE A 79 1.69 -4.77 9.56
N TYR A 80 1.91 -5.42 8.46
CA TYR A 80 1.70 -6.85 8.42
C TYR A 80 2.71 -7.45 9.41
N GLY A 81 2.42 -7.31 10.68
CA GLY A 81 2.87 -8.22 11.68
C GLY A 81 2.21 -9.53 11.31
N LEU A 82 2.81 -10.25 10.37
CA LEU A 82 2.57 -11.67 10.28
C LEU A 82 2.85 -12.15 11.69
N ALA A 83 1.79 -12.61 12.38
CA ALA A 83 1.97 -13.41 13.57
C ALA A 83 3.08 -14.39 13.20
N ARG A 84 4.23 -14.31 13.88
CA ARG A 84 5.40 -15.12 13.56
C ARG A 84 4.89 -16.54 13.43
N SER A 85 4.86 -17.04 12.19
CA SER A 85 4.70 -18.46 11.97
C SER A 85 5.86 -19.08 12.72
N THR A 86 5.59 -19.83 13.73
CA THR A 86 6.60 -20.45 14.61
C THR A 86 7.43 -21.50 13.88
N ALA A 87 7.21 -21.73 12.59
CA ALA A 87 7.98 -22.65 11.76
C ALA A 87 8.19 -22.10 10.35
N ILE A 88 9.44 -21.89 9.98
CA ILE A 88 9.84 -21.66 8.60
C ILE A 88 9.47 -22.91 7.79
N PRO A 89 8.74 -22.79 6.66
CA PRO A 89 8.36 -23.96 5.86
C PRO A 89 9.60 -24.63 5.25
N SER A 90 9.52 -25.94 5.00
CA SER A 90 10.60 -26.69 4.36
C SER A 90 10.85 -26.28 2.91
N SER A 91 9.90 -25.61 2.26
CA SER A 91 10.05 -25.02 0.93
C SER A 91 9.25 -23.75 0.79
N TYR A 92 9.73 -22.83 -0.03
CA TYR A 92 9.07 -21.55 -0.33
C TYR A 92 9.52 -21.06 -1.71
N SER A 93 8.62 -20.44 -2.44
CA SER A 93 8.89 -19.85 -3.74
C SER A 93 8.16 -18.50 -3.87
N SER A 94 8.90 -17.44 -4.01
CA SER A 94 8.35 -16.11 -4.36
C SER A 94 7.85 -16.06 -5.80
N VAL A 95 8.37 -16.94 -6.67
CA VAL A 95 7.89 -17.09 -8.05
C VAL A 95 6.44 -17.56 -8.05
N ASP A 96 6.15 -18.61 -7.28
CA ASP A 96 4.79 -19.18 -7.18
C ASP A 96 3.78 -18.22 -6.54
N ARG A 97 4.27 -17.24 -5.80
CA ARG A 97 3.46 -16.18 -5.18
C ARG A 97 3.24 -14.97 -6.07
N GLY A 98 3.87 -14.91 -7.23
CA GLY A 98 3.80 -13.77 -8.12
C GLY A 98 4.60 -12.55 -7.65
N TYR A 99 5.61 -12.76 -6.79
CA TYR A 99 6.49 -11.70 -6.29
C TYR A 99 7.78 -11.54 -7.09
N VAL A 100 7.90 -12.19 -8.24
CA VAL A 100 9.13 -12.18 -9.03
C VAL A 100 8.82 -11.80 -10.47
N THR A 101 9.52 -10.79 -10.97
CA THR A 101 9.44 -10.34 -12.36
C THR A 101 10.11 -11.31 -13.32
N SER A 102 9.91 -11.12 -14.63
CA SER A 102 10.56 -11.94 -15.67
C SER A 102 12.08 -11.97 -15.53
N VAL A 103 12.70 -13.05 -16.01
CA VAL A 103 14.17 -13.16 -16.04
C VAL A 103 14.72 -12.27 -17.15
N LYS A 104 15.64 -11.39 -16.78
CA LYS A 104 16.35 -10.47 -17.68
C LYS A 104 17.70 -11.04 -18.15
N ASP A 105 18.30 -10.43 -19.17
CA ASP A 105 19.58 -10.83 -19.74
C ASP A 105 20.57 -9.67 -19.73
N GLN A 106 21.62 -9.77 -18.88
CA GLN A 106 22.68 -8.76 -18.79
C GLN A 106 23.65 -8.77 -19.98
N GLY A 107 23.58 -9.82 -20.82
CA GLY A 107 24.53 -10.02 -21.93
C GLY A 107 25.98 -10.09 -21.46
N GLY A 108 26.86 -9.37 -22.14
CA GLY A 108 28.29 -9.31 -21.80
C GLY A 108 28.69 -8.25 -20.79
N LEU A 109 27.74 -7.61 -20.09
CA LEU A 109 28.02 -6.52 -19.13
C LEU A 109 28.39 -7.06 -17.74
N GLY A 110 29.38 -6.44 -17.11
CA GLY A 110 29.77 -6.69 -15.72
C GLY A 110 28.90 -5.97 -14.71
N ILE A 111 27.57 -5.94 -14.90
CA ILE A 111 26.63 -5.23 -14.01
C ILE A 111 25.63 -6.18 -13.33
N CYS A 112 26.02 -7.43 -13.09
CA CYS A 112 25.20 -8.42 -12.38
C CYS A 112 24.68 -7.89 -11.04
N TRP A 113 25.48 -7.07 -10.35
CA TRP A 113 25.11 -6.42 -9.10
C TRP A 113 23.88 -5.51 -9.23
N ALA A 114 23.72 -4.82 -10.34
CA ALA A 114 22.53 -4.02 -10.60
C ALA A 114 21.31 -4.90 -10.87
N TYR A 115 21.50 -6.05 -11.57
CA TYR A 115 20.45 -7.03 -11.80
C TYR A 115 19.98 -7.69 -10.50
N GLY A 116 20.92 -8.06 -9.62
CA GLY A 116 20.60 -8.60 -8.30
C GLY A 116 19.81 -7.61 -7.44
N ALA A 117 20.25 -6.36 -7.38
CA ALA A 117 19.61 -5.29 -6.63
C ALA A 117 18.21 -4.96 -7.19
N CYS A 118 18.07 -4.75 -8.52
CA CYS A 118 16.78 -4.45 -9.15
C CYS A 118 15.78 -5.58 -8.94
N ALA A 119 16.18 -6.85 -9.15
CA ALA A 119 15.32 -7.99 -8.96
C ALA A 119 14.84 -8.13 -7.49
N ALA A 120 15.69 -7.84 -6.51
CA ALA A 120 15.31 -7.84 -5.10
C ALA A 120 14.33 -6.70 -4.79
N MET A 121 14.56 -5.50 -5.32
CA MET A 121 13.66 -4.34 -5.15
C MET A 121 12.31 -4.54 -5.85
N GLU A 122 12.29 -5.12 -7.04
CA GLU A 122 11.05 -5.48 -7.73
C GLU A 122 10.22 -6.48 -6.91
N SER A 123 10.88 -7.49 -6.33
CA SER A 123 10.23 -8.45 -5.44
C SER A 123 9.72 -7.82 -4.15
N TYR A 124 10.47 -6.86 -3.60
CA TYR A 124 10.02 -6.08 -2.45
C TYR A 124 8.75 -5.28 -2.77
N ALA A 125 8.73 -4.56 -3.89
CA ALA A 125 7.58 -3.77 -4.30
C ALA A 125 6.32 -4.63 -4.50
N LEU A 126 6.47 -5.82 -5.08
CA LEU A 126 5.39 -6.79 -5.28
C LEU A 126 4.90 -7.38 -3.95
N SER A 127 5.80 -7.80 -3.08
CA SER A 127 5.44 -8.42 -1.79
C SER A 127 4.79 -7.43 -0.83
N HIS A 128 5.09 -6.14 -0.95
CA HIS A 128 4.52 -5.06 -0.13
C HIS A 128 3.33 -4.34 -0.80
N GLY A 129 2.91 -4.80 -1.99
CA GLY A 129 1.71 -4.30 -2.66
C GLY A 129 1.84 -2.88 -3.25
N TYR A 130 3.06 -2.40 -3.50
CA TYR A 130 3.27 -1.15 -4.24
C TYR A 130 2.88 -1.29 -5.70
N VAL A 131 2.97 -2.50 -6.24
CA VAL A 131 2.44 -2.89 -7.54
C VAL A 131 1.68 -4.21 -7.42
N SER A 132 0.72 -4.45 -8.30
CA SER A 132 -0.18 -5.60 -8.22
C SER A 132 0.22 -6.77 -9.13
N SER A 133 1.08 -6.54 -10.10
CA SER A 133 1.53 -7.55 -11.05
C SER A 133 3.02 -7.42 -11.35
N PRO A 134 3.73 -8.55 -11.56
CA PRO A 134 5.11 -8.52 -12.05
C PRO A 134 5.31 -7.76 -13.37
N ASP A 135 4.25 -7.61 -14.18
CA ASP A 135 4.30 -6.85 -15.43
C ASP A 135 4.19 -5.34 -15.24
N ASP A 136 3.82 -4.88 -14.04
CA ASP A 136 3.66 -3.46 -13.71
C ASP A 136 4.95 -2.79 -13.23
N ILE A 137 6.00 -3.58 -12.97
CA ILE A 137 7.30 -3.09 -12.50
C ILE A 137 8.43 -3.67 -13.35
N ASP A 138 9.30 -2.79 -13.82
CA ASP A 138 10.50 -3.12 -14.58
C ASP A 138 11.55 -2.05 -14.29
N LEU A 139 12.43 -2.30 -13.33
CA LEU A 139 13.48 -1.38 -12.91
C LEU A 139 14.69 -1.49 -13.84
N SER A 140 15.32 -0.36 -14.13
CA SER A 140 16.44 -0.30 -15.05
C SER A 140 17.78 -0.55 -14.37
N GLU A 141 18.35 -1.70 -14.64
CA GLU A 141 19.71 -2.06 -14.20
C GLU A 141 20.76 -1.16 -14.87
N PHE A 142 20.54 -0.84 -16.13
CA PHE A 142 21.41 0.10 -16.85
C PHE A 142 21.35 1.48 -16.23
N GLY A 143 20.16 1.98 -15.91
CA GLY A 143 19.97 3.27 -15.26
C GLY A 143 20.69 3.33 -13.92
N LEU A 144 20.51 2.31 -13.08
CA LEU A 144 21.18 2.17 -11.79
C LEU A 144 22.71 2.17 -11.96
N ALA A 145 23.24 1.34 -12.86
CA ALA A 145 24.67 1.25 -13.09
C ALA A 145 25.25 2.56 -13.68
N TYR A 146 24.53 3.17 -14.61
CA TYR A 146 24.95 4.46 -15.16
C TYR A 146 25.07 5.54 -14.08
N MET A 147 24.01 5.68 -13.26
CA MET A 147 23.98 6.67 -12.18
C MET A 147 25.04 6.41 -11.11
N THR A 148 25.39 5.16 -10.88
CA THR A 148 26.45 4.79 -9.94
C THR A 148 27.80 5.40 -10.34
N PHE A 149 28.10 5.40 -11.60
CA PHE A 149 29.39 5.87 -12.11
C PHE A 149 29.36 7.31 -12.63
N ASN A 150 28.18 7.86 -12.95
CA ASN A 150 28.08 9.16 -13.61
C ASN A 150 26.78 9.89 -13.27
N ASP A 151 26.66 10.36 -12.05
CA ASP A 151 25.50 11.15 -11.60
C ASP A 151 25.77 12.65 -11.48
N SER A 152 26.91 13.12 -12.04
CA SER A 152 27.30 14.53 -11.96
C SER A 152 26.31 15.52 -12.57
N THR A 153 25.55 15.06 -13.57
CA THR A 153 24.52 15.87 -14.25
C THR A 153 23.11 15.65 -13.67
N PHE A 154 22.96 14.72 -12.77
CA PHE A 154 21.68 14.46 -12.12
C PHE A 154 21.36 15.61 -11.16
N THR A 155 20.28 16.29 -11.38
CA THR A 155 19.71 17.23 -10.41
C THR A 155 18.90 16.43 -9.42
N ASP A 156 19.24 16.58 -8.13
CA ASP A 156 18.46 15.94 -7.08
C ASP A 156 16.97 16.27 -7.27
N PRO A 157 16.15 15.24 -7.30
CA PRO A 157 14.73 15.40 -7.57
C PRO A 157 14.02 16.23 -6.54
N LEU A 158 14.54 16.14 -5.38
CA LEU A 158 13.87 16.58 -4.18
C LEU A 158 14.83 17.57 -3.54
N GLY A 159 14.53 18.75 -3.32
CA GLY A 159 15.35 19.73 -2.57
C GLY A 159 16.12 19.08 -1.38
N GLY A 160 16.60 19.85 -0.49
CA GLY A 160 17.47 19.40 0.58
C GLY A 160 18.93 19.73 0.28
N THR A 161 19.86 18.87 0.68
CA THR A 161 21.28 19.03 0.42
C THR A 161 21.79 18.01 -0.60
N THR A 162 22.75 18.39 -1.40
CA THR A 162 23.34 17.51 -2.40
C THR A 162 24.45 16.68 -1.76
N GLY A 163 24.36 15.36 -1.90
CA GLY A 163 25.46 14.45 -1.60
C GLY A 163 26.54 14.48 -2.67
N ASP A 164 27.59 13.69 -2.47
CA ASP A 164 28.71 13.57 -3.41
C ASP A 164 28.26 13.10 -4.80
N LYS A 165 28.92 13.57 -5.84
CA LYS A 165 28.65 13.28 -7.24
C LYS A 165 29.80 12.51 -7.88
N SER A 166 29.47 11.68 -8.88
CA SER A 166 30.45 10.93 -9.67
C SER A 166 30.47 11.40 -11.12
N THR A 167 31.66 11.51 -11.71
CA THR A 167 31.86 11.75 -13.13
C THR A 167 32.73 10.64 -13.71
N ASN A 168 32.29 10.01 -14.77
CA ASN A 168 32.98 8.89 -15.40
C ASN A 168 33.61 9.26 -16.71
N TYR A 169 34.87 8.82 -16.93
CA TYR A 169 35.63 9.10 -18.18
C TYR A 169 35.66 7.88 -19.11
N ASN A 170 35.25 6.70 -18.64
CA ASN A 170 35.22 5.48 -19.44
C ASN A 170 34.12 4.53 -18.98
N MET A 171 32.89 4.81 -19.39
CA MET A 171 31.72 3.99 -19.04
C MET A 171 31.84 2.55 -19.51
N THR A 172 32.43 2.30 -20.70
CA THR A 172 32.66 0.95 -21.22
C THR A 172 33.49 0.10 -20.24
N TYR A 173 34.54 0.68 -19.68
CA TYR A 173 35.37 0.01 -18.69
C TYR A 173 34.58 -0.25 -17.39
N SER A 174 33.87 0.74 -16.89
CA SER A 174 33.08 0.61 -15.66
C SER A 174 32.00 -0.48 -15.76
N PHE A 175 31.35 -0.56 -16.92
CA PHE A 175 30.36 -1.61 -17.18
C PHE A 175 30.96 -2.99 -17.41
N ALA A 176 32.25 -3.11 -17.72
CA ALA A 176 32.92 -4.38 -17.95
C ALA A 176 33.57 -4.99 -16.69
N ASN A 177 33.88 -4.16 -15.69
CA ASN A 177 34.72 -4.59 -14.56
C ASN A 177 33.97 -5.10 -13.31
N GLY A 178 32.67 -5.24 -13.40
CA GLY A 178 31.89 -5.73 -12.28
C GLY A 178 31.60 -4.66 -11.23
N GLY A 179 31.07 -5.09 -10.11
CA GLY A 179 30.69 -4.29 -8.96
C GLY A 179 30.10 -5.20 -7.87
N ASN A 180 29.41 -4.61 -6.95
CA ASN A 180 28.74 -5.33 -5.86
C ASN A 180 27.55 -4.52 -5.32
N ASP A 181 26.84 -5.05 -4.34
CA ASP A 181 25.73 -4.42 -3.63
C ASP A 181 26.05 -3.03 -3.07
N GLN A 182 27.31 -2.74 -2.78
CA GLN A 182 27.73 -1.43 -2.28
C GLN A 182 27.68 -0.34 -3.36
N TYR A 183 27.88 -0.72 -4.63
CA TYR A 183 27.66 0.19 -5.75
C TYR A 183 26.18 0.57 -5.88
N ALA A 184 25.29 -0.40 -5.72
CA ALA A 184 23.86 -0.12 -5.65
C ALA A 184 23.54 0.82 -4.48
N PHE A 185 24.06 0.51 -3.28
CA PHE A 185 23.84 1.34 -2.10
C PHE A 185 24.24 2.80 -2.32
N LYS A 186 25.44 3.03 -2.84
CA LYS A 186 25.98 4.35 -3.12
C LYS A 186 24.98 5.24 -3.88
N THR A 187 24.34 4.67 -4.89
CA THR A 187 23.41 5.40 -5.74
C THR A 187 22.04 5.52 -5.12
N LEU A 188 21.54 4.42 -4.60
CA LEU A 188 20.18 4.31 -4.07
C LEU A 188 20.00 5.13 -2.79
N SER A 189 21.02 5.17 -1.91
CA SER A 189 20.96 5.95 -0.67
C SER A 189 20.91 7.46 -0.91
N LYS A 190 21.43 7.92 -2.05
CA LYS A 190 21.34 9.33 -2.47
C LYS A 190 20.01 9.69 -3.14
N TRP A 191 19.16 8.70 -3.40
CA TRP A 191 17.97 8.83 -4.22
C TRP A 191 18.22 9.18 -5.69
N ALA A 192 19.42 8.89 -6.18
CA ALA A 192 19.82 9.17 -7.55
C ALA A 192 19.30 8.14 -8.59
N GLY A 193 18.48 7.21 -8.20
CA GLY A 193 17.85 6.22 -9.08
C GLY A 193 17.44 5.00 -8.26
N VAL A 194 16.28 4.53 -8.43
CA VAL A 194 15.87 3.41 -9.27
C VAL A 194 14.81 3.91 -10.23
N MET A 195 15.08 3.78 -11.50
CA MET A 195 14.24 4.25 -12.59
C MET A 195 13.45 3.09 -13.19
N ASN A 196 12.28 3.37 -13.72
CA ASN A 196 11.59 2.41 -14.56
C ASN A 196 12.36 2.25 -15.90
N GLN A 197 12.48 1.04 -16.42
CA GLN A 197 13.14 0.75 -17.70
C GLN A 197 12.58 1.59 -18.86
N LYS A 198 11.29 1.93 -18.83
CA LYS A 198 10.64 2.77 -19.84
C LYS A 198 11.15 4.21 -19.87
N SER A 199 11.73 4.69 -18.76
CA SER A 199 12.35 6.02 -18.69
C SER A 199 13.79 6.03 -19.18
N VAL A 200 14.38 4.86 -19.39
CA VAL A 200 15.75 4.70 -19.85
C VAL A 200 15.76 4.43 -21.35
N PRO A 201 16.48 5.21 -22.16
CA PRO A 201 16.51 5.01 -23.61
C PRO A 201 16.99 3.62 -24.01
N GLU A 202 16.24 2.90 -24.85
CA GLU A 202 16.64 1.57 -25.38
C GLU A 202 17.98 1.59 -26.14
N ALA A 203 18.31 2.70 -26.77
CA ALA A 203 19.58 2.94 -27.45
C ALA A 203 20.80 2.91 -26.53
N SER A 204 20.57 2.80 -25.23
CA SER A 204 21.59 2.73 -24.18
C SER A 204 22.30 1.36 -24.09
N TYR A 205 21.84 0.35 -24.82
CA TYR A 205 22.45 -0.97 -24.75
C TYR A 205 23.87 -1.01 -25.31
N PRO A 206 24.76 -1.86 -24.78
CA PRO A 206 26.19 -1.68 -24.63
C PRO A 206 27.00 -1.41 -25.89
N TYR A 207 26.48 -1.73 -27.04
CA TYR A 207 27.18 -1.57 -28.32
C TYR A 207 27.36 -0.11 -28.78
N GLN A 208 26.77 0.86 -28.07
CA GLN A 208 26.92 2.29 -28.41
C GLN A 208 27.74 3.08 -27.39
N LEU A 209 28.20 2.48 -26.29
CA LEU A 209 29.07 3.12 -25.29
C LEU A 209 30.45 3.50 -25.85
N ASP A 210 30.85 2.94 -26.98
CA ASP A 210 32.07 3.33 -27.73
C ASP A 210 32.00 4.73 -28.34
N LYS A 211 30.84 5.36 -28.39
CA LYS A 211 30.69 6.72 -28.85
C LYS A 211 30.80 7.67 -27.66
N LYS A 212 31.88 8.41 -27.59
CA LYS A 212 32.24 9.40 -26.58
C LYS A 212 31.18 10.50 -26.28
N ASP A 213 30.04 10.50 -26.96
CA ASP A 213 29.05 11.57 -26.94
C ASP A 213 27.70 11.23 -26.33
N THR A 214 27.51 10.07 -25.72
CA THR A 214 26.23 9.74 -25.08
C THR A 214 26.22 10.09 -23.59
N THR A 215 26.03 11.35 -23.30
CA THR A 215 25.67 11.82 -21.97
C THR A 215 24.16 11.61 -21.83
N TYR A 216 23.74 10.64 -21.00
CA TYR A 216 22.33 10.51 -20.62
C TYR A 216 22.05 11.52 -19.53
N THR A 217 20.99 12.29 -19.70
CA THR A 217 20.49 13.19 -18.67
C THR A 217 19.25 12.57 -18.07
N PHE A 218 19.39 11.96 -16.92
CA PHE A 218 18.26 11.49 -16.13
C PHE A 218 17.72 12.62 -15.27
N LYS A 219 16.42 12.60 -15.08
CA LYS A 219 15.72 13.59 -14.29
C LYS A 219 15.14 12.94 -13.03
N ALA A 220 14.88 13.76 -12.08
CA ALA A 220 14.20 13.42 -10.86
C ALA A 220 12.87 12.66 -11.04
N GLU A 221 12.10 13.11 -12.00
CA GLU A 221 10.80 12.52 -12.34
C GLU A 221 10.92 11.12 -12.96
N ASP A 222 12.13 10.69 -13.32
CA ASP A 222 12.42 9.34 -13.81
C ASP A 222 12.59 8.33 -12.67
N VAL A 223 12.87 8.80 -11.45
CA VAL A 223 13.02 7.94 -10.26
C VAL A 223 11.67 7.42 -9.83
N SER A 224 11.54 6.10 -9.74
CA SER A 224 10.30 5.44 -9.37
C SER A 224 10.23 5.09 -7.88
N TYR A 225 11.35 4.70 -7.30
CA TYR A 225 11.48 4.30 -5.90
C TYR A 225 12.74 4.85 -5.29
N ILE A 226 12.74 5.04 -3.98
CA ILE A 226 13.86 5.44 -3.15
C ILE A 226 14.16 4.38 -2.11
N LEU A 227 15.44 4.22 -1.77
CA LEU A 227 15.90 3.25 -0.77
C LEU A 227 15.62 3.78 0.64
N THR A 228 14.98 2.95 1.45
CA THR A 228 14.76 3.21 2.88
C THR A 228 15.51 2.23 3.78
N GLY A 229 15.95 1.10 3.23
CA GLY A 229 16.76 0.14 3.97
C GLY A 229 17.60 -0.75 3.07
N GLN A 230 18.84 -1.03 3.54
CA GLN A 230 19.68 -2.09 2.98
C GLN A 230 20.34 -2.83 4.11
N LYS A 231 20.05 -4.12 4.26
CA LYS A 231 20.45 -4.90 5.43
C LYS A 231 21.20 -6.15 4.99
N TYR A 232 22.12 -6.59 5.84
CA TYR A 232 23.06 -7.67 5.55
C TYR A 232 22.88 -8.81 6.53
N ILE A 233 22.57 -10.01 6.01
CA ILE A 233 22.46 -11.26 6.78
C ILE A 233 23.52 -12.22 6.29
N ASN A 234 24.35 -12.74 7.19
CA ASN A 234 25.32 -13.75 6.80
C ASN A 234 24.60 -15.00 6.24
N MET A 235 25.05 -15.51 5.09
CA MET A 235 24.45 -16.67 4.43
C MET A 235 24.49 -17.96 5.26
N LYS A 236 25.33 -18.03 6.30
CA LYS A 236 25.34 -19.14 7.29
C LYS A 236 24.08 -19.14 8.16
N GLU A 237 23.46 -17.98 8.35
CA GLU A 237 22.23 -17.82 9.14
C GLU A 237 21.00 -18.16 8.29
N ARG A 238 20.92 -19.41 7.82
CA ARG A 238 19.93 -19.86 6.81
C ARG A 238 18.50 -19.50 7.18
N ASP A 239 18.12 -19.64 8.45
CA ASP A 239 16.75 -19.35 8.88
C ASP A 239 16.43 -17.85 8.83
N LEU A 240 17.42 -17.00 9.12
CA LEU A 240 17.26 -15.55 8.98
C LEU A 240 17.15 -15.15 7.49
N VAL A 241 17.94 -15.79 6.61
CA VAL A 241 17.84 -15.58 5.16
C VAL A 241 16.46 -16.02 4.64
N LYS A 242 15.98 -17.19 5.06
CA LYS A 242 14.64 -17.69 4.71
C LYS A 242 13.54 -16.72 5.17
N GLN A 243 13.66 -16.24 6.40
CA GLN A 243 12.73 -15.25 6.95
C GLN A 243 12.76 -13.95 6.13
N ALA A 244 13.94 -13.47 5.77
CA ALA A 244 14.11 -12.28 4.94
C ALA A 244 13.43 -12.43 3.57
N ILE A 245 13.52 -13.60 2.94
CA ILE A 245 12.83 -13.88 1.66
C ILE A 245 11.31 -13.86 1.84
N ILE A 246 10.79 -14.45 2.92
CA ILE A 246 9.36 -14.40 3.22
C ILE A 246 8.87 -12.96 3.38
N GLU A 247 9.64 -12.15 4.13
CA GLU A 247 9.26 -10.78 4.49
C GLU A 247 9.43 -9.80 3.31
N ASN A 248 10.46 -9.98 2.50
CA ASN A 248 10.84 -9.00 1.48
C ASN A 248 10.66 -9.49 0.02
N GLY A 249 10.17 -10.70 -0.17
CA GLY A 249 10.01 -11.31 -1.49
C GLY A 249 11.29 -11.94 -2.04
N ALA A 250 12.43 -11.29 -1.94
CA ALA A 250 13.73 -11.81 -2.39
C ALA A 250 14.89 -11.09 -1.68
N VAL A 251 16.08 -11.69 -1.79
CA VAL A 251 17.36 -11.09 -1.35
C VAL A 251 18.41 -11.30 -2.42
N SER A 252 19.41 -10.43 -2.56
CA SER A 252 20.55 -10.69 -3.44
C SER A 252 21.72 -11.32 -2.69
N THR A 253 22.61 -11.99 -3.40
CA THR A 253 23.86 -12.49 -2.86
C THR A 253 24.90 -12.66 -3.96
N ILE A 254 26.18 -12.72 -3.57
CA ILE A 254 27.30 -12.96 -4.48
C ILE A 254 27.82 -14.37 -4.26
N TYR A 255 28.07 -15.09 -5.35
CA TYR A 255 28.81 -16.35 -5.32
C TYR A 255 29.93 -16.36 -6.35
N THR A 256 30.87 -17.28 -6.20
CA THR A 256 31.96 -17.47 -7.19
C THR A 256 31.44 -18.34 -8.34
N ASN A 257 31.43 -17.76 -9.53
CA ASN A 257 30.78 -18.37 -10.67
C ASN A 257 31.77 -19.09 -11.56
N ASN A 258 31.66 -20.42 -11.62
CA ASN A 258 32.28 -21.31 -12.63
C ASN A 258 31.23 -22.07 -13.44
N GLN A 259 29.98 -21.65 -13.34
CA GLN A 259 28.81 -22.33 -13.83
C GLN A 259 28.75 -22.31 -15.37
N ASP A 260 28.41 -23.46 -15.98
CA ASP A 260 27.88 -23.46 -17.33
C ASP A 260 26.48 -22.84 -17.34
N PRO A 261 26.16 -21.93 -18.28
CA PRO A 261 24.84 -21.29 -18.32
C PRO A 261 23.65 -22.25 -18.39
N SER A 262 23.86 -23.50 -18.79
CA SER A 262 22.81 -24.52 -18.84
C SER A 262 22.58 -25.29 -17.53
N ASP A 263 23.42 -25.08 -16.50
CA ASP A 263 23.36 -25.81 -15.24
C ASP A 263 22.11 -25.48 -14.44
N LYS A 264 21.43 -26.53 -13.98
CA LYS A 264 20.21 -26.43 -13.15
C LYS A 264 20.47 -26.61 -11.66
N TYR A 265 21.59 -27.22 -11.31
CA TYR A 265 22.05 -27.52 -9.95
C TYR A 265 23.50 -27.12 -9.82
N VAL A 266 23.85 -26.27 -8.89
CA VAL A 266 25.19 -25.68 -8.72
C VAL A 266 25.74 -25.94 -7.33
N TYR A 267 26.94 -26.53 -7.25
CA TYR A 267 27.71 -26.71 -6.04
C TYR A 267 29.18 -26.77 -6.34
N TYR A 268 29.98 -25.98 -5.68
CA TYR A 268 31.45 -26.01 -5.69
C TYR A 268 31.99 -26.14 -4.28
N SER A 269 32.84 -27.15 -4.04
CA SER A 269 33.54 -27.25 -2.77
C SER A 269 34.73 -26.29 -2.69
N GLU A 270 35.38 -26.03 -3.81
CA GLU A 270 36.51 -25.09 -3.95
C GLU A 270 36.33 -24.20 -5.17
N PRO A 271 35.54 -23.10 -5.06
CA PRO A 271 35.28 -22.23 -6.19
C PRO A 271 36.52 -21.42 -6.58
N THR A 272 36.77 -21.30 -7.88
CA THR A 272 37.93 -20.60 -8.44
C THR A 272 37.58 -19.49 -9.44
N GLY A 273 36.31 -19.25 -9.69
CA GLY A 273 35.81 -18.30 -10.68
C GLY A 273 35.77 -16.85 -10.21
N SER A 274 35.09 -16.02 -10.98
CA SER A 274 34.81 -14.61 -10.63
C SER A 274 33.51 -14.47 -9.85
N GLY A 275 33.38 -13.39 -9.09
CA GLY A 275 32.12 -13.07 -8.39
C GLY A 275 30.97 -12.82 -9.38
N HIS A 276 29.79 -13.33 -9.05
CA HIS A 276 28.54 -13.08 -9.77
C HIS A 276 27.42 -12.86 -8.78
N GLU A 277 26.70 -11.74 -8.90
CA GLU A 277 25.58 -11.43 -8.05
C GLU A 277 24.29 -11.96 -8.66
N VAL A 278 23.47 -12.60 -7.82
CA VAL A 278 22.20 -13.24 -8.17
C VAL A 278 21.14 -12.95 -7.11
N THR A 279 19.90 -13.31 -7.42
CA THR A 279 18.77 -13.09 -6.50
C THR A 279 18.22 -14.43 -6.01
N ILE A 280 18.13 -14.58 -4.69
CA ILE A 280 17.49 -15.72 -4.03
C ILE A 280 16.00 -15.43 -3.92
N VAL A 281 15.19 -16.25 -4.58
CA VAL A 281 13.73 -16.10 -4.65
C VAL A 281 12.95 -17.24 -3.98
N GLY A 282 13.68 -18.14 -3.29
CA GLY A 282 13.06 -19.25 -2.59
C GLY A 282 14.06 -20.30 -2.13
N TRP A 283 13.54 -21.41 -1.64
CA TRP A 283 14.33 -22.56 -1.20
C TRP A 283 13.50 -23.84 -1.16
N ASP A 284 14.18 -24.98 -1.14
CA ASP A 284 13.59 -26.27 -0.78
C ASP A 284 14.63 -27.11 0.00
N ASP A 285 14.28 -27.45 1.24
CA ASP A 285 15.11 -28.27 2.13
C ASP A 285 15.23 -29.73 1.68
N ASN A 286 14.33 -30.16 0.78
CA ASN A 286 14.25 -31.54 0.31
C ASN A 286 15.00 -31.79 -1.01
N ILE A 287 15.59 -30.76 -1.63
CA ILE A 287 16.41 -30.96 -2.84
C ILE A 287 17.51 -31.98 -2.52
N ASP A 288 17.46 -33.12 -3.22
CA ASP A 288 18.41 -34.20 -2.98
C ASP A 288 19.80 -33.80 -3.48
N LYS A 289 20.80 -33.98 -2.61
CA LYS A 289 22.19 -33.66 -2.91
C LYS A 289 22.77 -34.41 -4.11
N SER A 290 22.22 -35.59 -4.44
CA SER A 290 22.66 -36.38 -5.59
C SER A 290 22.38 -35.71 -6.94
N LEU A 291 21.42 -34.77 -7.00
CA LEU A 291 21.09 -34.00 -8.20
C LEU A 291 22.25 -33.12 -8.65
N PHE A 292 23.09 -32.67 -7.71
CA PHE A 292 24.26 -31.85 -8.03
C PHE A 292 25.35 -32.71 -8.71
N ALA A 293 25.60 -33.93 -8.20
CA ALA A 293 26.54 -34.86 -8.80
C ALA A 293 26.11 -35.29 -10.23
N ALA A 294 24.81 -35.45 -10.44
CA ALA A 294 24.27 -35.80 -11.78
C ALA A 294 24.50 -34.66 -12.80
N ASN A 295 24.70 -33.43 -12.34
CA ASN A 295 25.01 -32.27 -13.19
C ASN A 295 26.52 -32.04 -13.39
N GLY A 296 27.37 -32.98 -12.94
CA GLY A 296 28.84 -32.92 -13.13
C GLY A 296 29.61 -32.25 -12.00
N TYR A 297 28.91 -31.80 -10.93
CA TYR A 297 29.52 -31.27 -9.74
C TYR A 297 29.81 -32.33 -8.68
N GLU A 298 30.54 -31.96 -7.63
CA GLU A 298 30.68 -32.81 -6.46
C GLU A 298 29.34 -32.92 -5.71
N THR A 299 29.20 -33.99 -4.91
CA THR A 299 28.03 -34.15 -4.06
C THR A 299 28.12 -33.25 -2.81
N PRO A 300 27.19 -32.35 -2.57
CA PRO A 300 27.17 -31.55 -1.33
C PRO A 300 27.07 -32.41 -0.07
N PRO A 301 27.51 -31.91 1.09
CA PRO A 301 27.43 -32.66 2.36
C PRO A 301 26.00 -33.03 2.77
N GLY A 302 25.00 -32.28 2.36
CA GLY A 302 23.58 -32.47 2.75
C GLY A 302 22.61 -32.01 1.68
N ASN A 303 21.34 -32.32 1.90
CA ASN A 303 20.22 -31.87 1.07
C ASN A 303 19.91 -30.39 1.28
N GLY A 304 19.09 -29.83 0.40
CA GLY A 304 18.56 -28.50 0.43
C GLY A 304 19.30 -27.50 -0.43
N ALA A 305 18.55 -26.60 -1.01
CA ALA A 305 19.07 -25.62 -1.94
C ALA A 305 18.25 -24.31 -1.95
N TRP A 306 18.90 -23.24 -2.36
CA TRP A 306 18.31 -21.96 -2.69
C TRP A 306 17.81 -21.98 -4.13
N LEU A 307 16.62 -21.42 -4.38
CA LEU A 307 16.14 -21.15 -5.73
C LEU A 307 16.67 -19.78 -6.15
N ILE A 308 17.46 -19.78 -7.19
CA ILE A 308 18.17 -18.60 -7.69
C ILE A 308 17.53 -18.11 -8.99
N LYS A 309 17.19 -16.82 -9.05
CA LYS A 309 16.92 -16.09 -10.27
C LYS A 309 18.23 -15.53 -10.81
N ASN A 310 18.63 -15.96 -12.01
CA ASN A 310 19.82 -15.46 -12.69
C ASN A 310 19.50 -14.29 -13.64
N SER A 311 20.51 -13.66 -14.19
CA SER A 311 20.44 -12.54 -15.14
C SER A 311 21.04 -12.86 -16.51
N TRP A 312 20.91 -14.11 -16.98
CA TRP A 312 21.43 -14.60 -18.28
C TRP A 312 20.34 -15.01 -19.27
N GLY A 313 19.14 -14.42 -19.10
CA GLY A 313 17.98 -14.72 -19.90
C GLY A 313 17.31 -16.05 -19.59
N SER A 314 16.13 -16.23 -20.13
CA SER A 314 15.29 -17.44 -19.89
C SER A 314 15.83 -18.71 -20.50
N ARG A 315 16.86 -18.66 -21.36
CA ARG A 315 17.51 -19.85 -21.93
C ARG A 315 18.55 -20.48 -21.02
N ALA A 316 19.00 -19.77 -19.99
CA ALA A 316 19.94 -20.31 -19.00
C ALA A 316 19.21 -21.16 -17.96
N GLY A 317 19.88 -22.19 -17.43
CA GLY A 317 19.39 -23.07 -16.38
C GLY A 317 18.02 -23.69 -16.67
N ASN A 318 17.10 -23.48 -15.74
CA ASN A 318 15.68 -23.85 -15.89
C ASN A 318 14.85 -22.58 -16.06
N ASN A 319 14.64 -22.12 -17.29
CA ASN A 319 13.96 -20.85 -17.60
C ASN A 319 14.58 -19.62 -16.90
N GLY A 320 15.91 -19.60 -16.77
CA GLY A 320 16.65 -18.52 -16.10
C GLY A 320 16.82 -18.71 -14.59
N TYR A 321 16.37 -19.85 -14.06
CA TYR A 321 16.53 -20.22 -12.65
C TYR A 321 17.46 -21.42 -12.50
N PHE A 322 18.08 -21.55 -11.32
CA PHE A 322 18.83 -22.74 -10.94
C PHE A 322 18.78 -22.95 -9.42
N TRP A 323 19.10 -24.16 -8.99
CA TRP A 323 19.22 -24.52 -7.59
C TRP A 323 20.68 -24.45 -7.13
N MET A 324 20.96 -23.64 -6.14
CA MET A 324 22.28 -23.53 -5.50
C MET A 324 22.26 -24.27 -4.18
N SER A 325 23.16 -25.22 -4.00
CA SER A 325 23.25 -25.94 -2.72
C SER A 325 23.43 -24.99 -1.55
N TYR A 326 22.79 -25.27 -0.41
CA TYR A 326 23.08 -24.58 0.84
C TYR A 326 24.55 -24.65 1.27
N TYR A 327 25.26 -25.61 0.74
CA TYR A 327 26.66 -25.88 1.06
C TYR A 327 27.65 -25.30 0.04
N GLU A 328 27.16 -24.52 -0.91
CA GLU A 328 28.03 -23.80 -1.85
C GLU A 328 29.06 -23.00 -1.08
N SER A 329 30.35 -23.30 -1.28
CA SER A 329 31.38 -22.80 -0.37
C SER A 329 31.62 -21.30 -0.54
N SER A 330 31.42 -20.75 -1.73
CA SER A 330 31.62 -19.32 -1.99
C SER A 330 30.66 -18.44 -1.26
N ILE A 331 29.41 -18.89 -1.04
CA ILE A 331 28.40 -18.07 -0.34
C ILE A 331 28.55 -18.10 1.18
N GLN A 332 29.32 -19.05 1.75
CA GLN A 332 29.40 -19.22 3.21
C GLN A 332 29.96 -18.01 3.94
N ASN A 333 30.70 -17.14 3.29
CA ASN A 333 31.23 -15.91 3.85
C ASN A 333 30.63 -14.65 3.21
N MET A 334 29.60 -14.82 2.39
CA MET A 334 28.84 -13.71 1.79
C MET A 334 27.62 -13.35 2.63
N ASN A 335 26.99 -12.26 2.27
CA ASN A 335 25.75 -11.82 2.85
C ASN A 335 24.59 -12.00 1.85
N ALA A 336 23.43 -12.31 2.37
CA ALA A 336 22.17 -12.01 1.73
C ALA A 336 21.86 -10.52 1.98
N VAL A 337 21.50 -9.80 0.92
CA VAL A 337 21.25 -8.36 0.98
C VAL A 337 19.76 -8.10 0.76
N ILE A 338 19.15 -7.44 1.72
CA ILE A 338 17.77 -6.97 1.68
C ILE A 338 17.77 -5.54 1.16
N TYR A 339 16.83 -5.20 0.28
CA TYR A 339 16.56 -3.84 -0.18
C TYR A 339 15.13 -3.47 0.18
N GLU A 340 14.96 -2.44 1.00
CA GLU A 340 13.67 -1.86 1.35
C GLU A 340 13.50 -0.55 0.59
N ILE A 341 12.39 -0.40 -0.10
CA ILE A 341 12.13 0.75 -0.94
C ILE A 341 10.72 1.31 -0.69
N VAL A 342 10.53 2.58 -0.99
CA VAL A 342 9.23 3.22 -1.03
C VAL A 342 9.07 4.00 -2.33
N PRO A 343 7.84 4.32 -2.78
CA PRO A 343 7.62 5.20 -3.92
C PRO A 343 8.38 6.52 -3.78
N ALA A 344 8.90 7.03 -4.90
CA ALA A 344 9.75 8.22 -4.90
C ALA A 344 9.06 9.51 -4.41
N ASP A 345 7.72 9.54 -4.43
CA ASP A 345 6.91 10.65 -3.94
C ASP A 345 6.55 10.57 -2.44
N THR A 346 7.19 9.65 -1.70
CA THR A 346 6.99 9.51 -0.25
C THR A 346 7.51 10.70 0.53
N TYR A 347 8.63 11.28 0.08
CA TYR A 347 9.24 12.49 0.66
C TYR A 347 9.49 13.52 -0.41
N ASP A 348 9.57 14.81 0.00
CA ASP A 348 9.86 15.92 -0.92
C ASP A 348 11.33 16.37 -0.85
N TYR A 349 12.05 16.13 0.27
CA TYR A 349 13.42 16.58 0.48
C TYR A 349 14.28 15.53 1.17
N ASN A 350 15.54 15.42 0.72
CA ASN A 350 16.57 14.59 1.32
C ASN A 350 17.74 15.46 1.77
N TYR A 351 17.96 15.58 3.06
CA TYR A 351 19.12 16.26 3.64
C TYR A 351 20.22 15.24 3.85
N GLN A 352 21.33 15.40 3.15
CA GLN A 352 22.48 14.47 3.13
C GLN A 352 23.75 15.18 2.72
N TYR A 353 24.89 14.58 3.05
CA TYR A 353 26.22 15.05 2.61
C TYR A 353 27.05 13.93 2.01
N ASP A 354 26.80 12.67 2.41
CA ASP A 354 27.48 11.47 1.93
C ASP A 354 27.06 11.07 0.50
N GLY A 355 27.71 10.01 -0.03
CA GLY A 355 27.26 9.38 -1.29
C GLY A 355 28.36 9.13 -2.31
N SER A 356 29.63 9.38 -1.99
CA SER A 356 30.73 9.18 -2.93
C SER A 356 31.31 7.80 -2.93
N THR A 357 31.27 7.11 -1.80
CA THR A 357 32.13 5.97 -1.62
C THR A 357 31.43 4.67 -1.40
N ILE A 358 32.11 3.68 -1.88
CA ILE A 358 31.97 2.31 -1.58
C ILE A 358 32.00 2.12 -0.06
N PHE A 359 31.04 1.41 0.49
CA PHE A 359 30.83 1.11 1.91
C PHE A 359 32.03 0.48 2.66
N ASN A 360 33.19 0.35 2.05
CA ASN A 360 34.36 -0.29 2.64
C ASN A 360 35.01 0.49 3.76
N HIS A 361 34.53 1.67 4.04
CA HIS A 361 35.01 2.43 5.18
C HIS A 361 33.91 2.61 6.23
N PHE A 362 33.35 1.47 6.71
CA PHE A 362 33.11 1.43 8.12
C PHE A 362 34.42 1.85 8.76
N ILE A 363 34.45 2.88 9.58
CA ILE A 363 35.57 3.12 10.41
C ILE A 363 35.78 1.84 11.20
N GLN A 364 36.52 0.88 10.58
CA GLN A 364 37.06 -0.23 11.30
C GLN A 364 37.96 0.43 12.31
N ASN A 365 37.42 0.54 13.50
CA ASN A 365 38.18 0.85 14.66
C ASN A 365 39.46 0.03 14.56
N ASN A 366 40.52 0.62 14.05
CA ASN A 366 41.85 0.21 14.48
C ASN A 366 41.85 0.37 15.98
N ALA A 367 41.37 -0.65 16.57
CA ALA A 367 41.02 -1.09 17.91
C ALA A 367 41.42 -0.23 19.11
N SER A 368 42.20 0.79 18.98
CA SER A 368 42.81 1.48 20.14
C SER A 368 42.33 2.92 20.34
N LEU A 369 41.78 3.59 19.36
CA LEU A 369 41.52 5.04 19.46
C LEU A 369 40.03 5.44 19.57
N TYR A 370 39.10 4.63 19.08
CA TYR A 370 37.66 4.99 19.06
C TYR A 370 36.76 3.96 19.75
N LYS A 371 37.29 3.09 20.58
CA LYS A 371 36.54 2.04 21.30
C LYS A 371 35.33 2.52 22.11
N ASN A 372 35.22 3.79 22.36
CA ASN A 372 34.22 4.37 23.24
C ASN A 372 33.34 5.41 22.54
N GLU A 373 33.60 5.71 21.27
CA GLU A 373 32.83 6.72 20.56
C GLU A 373 31.51 6.10 20.06
N LYS A 374 30.43 6.64 20.55
CA LYS A 374 29.08 6.10 20.35
C LYS A 374 28.10 7.11 19.74
N LYS A 375 28.58 8.36 19.57
CA LYS A 375 27.71 9.47 19.26
C LYS A 375 28.28 10.29 18.10
N PHE A 376 27.48 10.44 17.05
CA PHE A 376 27.84 11.16 15.84
C PHE A 376 26.62 11.90 15.28
N ALA A 377 26.82 12.93 14.49
CA ALA A 377 25.75 13.82 14.06
C ALA A 377 26.05 14.51 12.73
N ASN A 378 24.97 14.87 12.03
CA ASN A 378 25.02 15.86 10.95
C ASN A 378 24.16 17.08 11.32
N ILE A 379 24.60 18.25 10.86
CA ILE A 379 23.86 19.53 10.97
C ILE A 379 23.37 19.91 9.58
N PHE A 380 22.08 20.19 9.46
CA PHE A 380 21.43 20.57 8.21
C PHE A 380 20.74 21.91 8.31
N LYS A 381 20.61 22.60 7.19
CA LYS A 381 19.85 23.84 7.07
C LYS A 381 18.66 23.66 6.14
N VAL A 382 17.49 23.99 6.63
CA VAL A 382 16.24 23.94 5.86
C VAL A 382 16.29 24.92 4.71
N ASN A 383 16.26 24.42 3.48
CA ASN A 383 16.44 25.18 2.25
C ASN A 383 15.27 25.08 1.26
N GLY A 384 14.20 24.37 1.62
CA GLY A 384 12.98 24.32 0.83
C GLY A 384 12.29 25.67 0.64
N SER A 385 11.34 25.72 -0.27
CA SER A 385 10.56 26.94 -0.56
C SER A 385 9.52 27.27 0.49
N THR A 386 9.11 26.29 1.29
CA THR A 386 8.10 26.37 2.36
C THR A 386 8.69 25.86 3.67
N ASP A 387 7.92 25.94 4.74
CA ASP A 387 8.17 25.14 5.94
C ASP A 387 8.11 23.65 5.58
N GLU A 388 8.79 22.82 6.34
CA GLU A 388 8.91 21.39 6.08
C GLU A 388 8.52 20.58 7.32
N ILE A 389 8.11 19.37 7.11
CA ILE A 389 7.84 18.40 8.15
C ILE A 389 8.92 17.33 8.10
N LEU A 390 9.75 17.23 9.14
CA LEU A 390 10.70 16.14 9.30
C LEU A 390 9.93 14.86 9.62
N ARG A 391 10.11 13.86 8.75
CA ARG A 391 9.37 12.59 8.77
C ARG A 391 10.21 11.45 9.28
N SER A 392 11.40 11.34 8.74
CA SER A 392 12.27 10.19 8.96
C SER A 392 13.72 10.61 9.02
N VAL A 393 14.49 9.79 9.68
CA VAL A 393 15.94 9.89 9.76
C VAL A 393 16.54 8.58 9.30
N ALA A 394 17.62 8.67 8.52
CA ALA A 394 18.35 7.49 8.13
C ALA A 394 19.80 7.54 8.59
N PHE A 395 20.36 6.36 8.86
CA PHE A 395 21.76 6.18 9.18
C PHE A 395 22.25 4.78 8.76
N ALA A 396 23.54 4.62 8.62
CA ALA A 396 24.13 3.32 8.29
C ALA A 396 25.12 2.87 9.36
N VAL A 397 25.08 1.58 9.69
CA VAL A 397 25.93 0.98 10.73
C VAL A 397 26.38 -0.42 10.37
N GLY A 398 27.63 -0.74 10.65
CA GLY A 398 28.26 -2.04 10.32
C GLY A 398 28.13 -3.12 11.39
N ASN A 399 27.40 -2.86 12.47
CA ASN A 399 27.17 -3.82 13.55
C ASN A 399 25.70 -4.20 13.63
N SER A 400 25.45 -5.43 14.08
CA SER A 400 24.10 -5.96 14.32
C SER A 400 23.69 -5.76 15.79
N ASN A 401 22.36 -5.82 16.04
CA ASN A 401 21.77 -5.84 17.40
C ASN A 401 22.13 -4.63 18.27
N LEU A 402 22.16 -3.45 17.69
CA LEU A 402 22.43 -2.20 18.41
C LEU A 402 21.14 -1.55 18.91
N SER A 403 21.16 -1.06 20.15
CA SER A 403 20.20 -0.06 20.61
C SER A 403 20.72 1.32 20.28
N TYR A 404 19.85 2.19 19.79
CA TYR A 404 20.20 3.55 19.40
C TYR A 404 19.19 4.56 19.91
N THR A 405 19.67 5.79 20.06
CA THR A 405 18.86 6.99 20.30
C THR A 405 19.11 7.98 19.17
N ILE A 406 18.05 8.54 18.63
CA ILE A 406 18.08 9.66 17.68
C ILE A 406 17.54 10.87 18.41
N ASP A 407 18.36 11.90 18.56
CA ASP A 407 17.98 13.20 19.11
C ASP A 407 17.96 14.24 18.00
N ILE A 408 16.87 14.98 17.90
CA ILE A 408 16.72 16.09 16.94
C ILE A 408 16.78 17.41 17.71
N TYR A 409 17.72 18.26 17.34
CA TYR A 409 17.86 19.59 17.93
C TYR A 409 17.55 20.67 16.89
N LYS A 410 16.89 21.73 17.34
CA LYS A 410 16.92 23.03 16.66
C LYS A 410 18.18 23.74 17.10
N VAL A 411 19.14 23.90 16.17
CA VAL A 411 20.45 24.45 16.47
C VAL A 411 20.41 25.96 16.58
N ASP A 412 20.96 26.52 17.66
CA ASP A 412 21.15 27.95 17.82
C ASP A 412 22.41 28.42 17.07
N THR A 413 22.21 28.99 15.89
CA THR A 413 23.29 29.50 15.03
C THR A 413 23.94 30.80 15.55
N LYS A 414 23.44 31.36 16.66
CA LYS A 414 23.99 32.51 17.34
C LYS A 414 24.88 32.13 18.54
N ALA A 415 24.98 30.85 18.85
CA ALA A 415 25.88 30.34 19.87
C ALA A 415 27.35 30.70 19.52
N GLY A 416 28.17 30.91 20.51
CA GLY A 416 29.59 31.24 20.31
C GLY A 416 30.37 30.09 19.64
N THR A 417 30.00 28.86 19.90
CA THR A 417 30.47 27.65 19.19
C THR A 417 29.25 26.85 18.80
N ILE A 418 29.11 26.60 17.53
CA ILE A 418 28.00 25.80 16.98
C ILE A 418 28.41 24.33 17.09
N THR A 419 27.58 23.53 17.76
CA THR A 419 27.69 22.08 17.84
C THR A 419 26.32 21.44 17.56
N PRO A 420 26.23 20.14 17.29
CA PRO A 420 24.97 19.47 17.08
C PRO A 420 23.93 19.65 18.22
N GLU A 421 24.38 19.89 19.43
CA GLU A 421 23.51 20.07 20.61
C GLU A 421 23.42 21.53 21.08
N SER A 422 23.94 22.47 20.28
CA SER A 422 23.82 23.91 20.56
C SER A 422 22.41 24.39 20.24
N GLY A 423 21.48 24.30 21.17
CA GLY A 423 20.12 24.76 20.98
C GLY A 423 19.09 23.99 21.77
N THR A 424 17.92 23.78 21.16
CA THR A 424 16.78 23.14 21.84
C THR A 424 16.60 21.72 21.32
N LEU A 425 16.57 20.74 22.20
CA LEU A 425 16.12 19.38 21.87
C LEU A 425 14.64 19.44 21.51
N ILE A 426 14.30 18.98 20.31
CA ILE A 426 12.92 18.93 19.82
C ILE A 426 12.30 17.59 20.22
N THR A 427 12.96 16.50 19.90
CA THR A 427 12.48 15.13 20.19
C THR A 427 13.64 14.17 20.36
N SER A 428 13.37 13.07 21.05
CA SER A 428 14.28 11.95 21.25
C SER A 428 13.54 10.65 20.97
N TYR A 429 14.12 9.81 20.12
CA TYR A 429 13.55 8.52 19.73
C TYR A 429 14.56 7.40 19.96
N THR A 430 14.12 6.28 20.53
CA THR A 430 14.97 5.10 20.76
C THR A 430 14.51 3.94 19.89
N GLY A 431 15.46 3.20 19.35
CA GLY A 431 15.18 2.03 18.51
C GLY A 431 16.27 0.97 18.61
N LYS A 432 16.11 -0.07 17.78
CA LYS A 432 17.09 -1.17 17.69
C LYS A 432 17.33 -1.54 16.23
N THR A 433 18.59 -1.82 15.88
CA THR A 433 18.94 -2.48 14.62
C THR A 433 19.04 -3.98 14.85
N THR A 434 18.52 -4.78 13.90
CA THR A 434 18.66 -6.24 13.94
C THR A 434 19.92 -6.69 13.21
N TYR A 435 20.22 -6.08 12.09
CA TYR A 435 21.33 -6.41 11.21
C TYR A 435 22.29 -5.23 11.04
N ALA A 436 23.49 -5.47 10.52
CA ALA A 436 24.29 -4.42 9.94
C ALA A 436 23.60 -3.87 8.68
N GLY A 437 23.67 -2.57 8.44
CA GLY A 437 23.08 -1.98 7.24
C GLY A 437 22.66 -0.53 7.37
N TYR A 438 21.86 -0.11 6.41
CA TYR A 438 21.23 1.20 6.31
C TYR A 438 19.79 1.10 6.79
N TYR A 439 19.39 2.04 7.62
CA TYR A 439 18.08 2.11 8.25
C TYR A 439 17.45 3.48 8.06
N THR A 440 16.20 3.50 7.69
CA THR A 440 15.35 4.69 7.79
C THR A 440 14.36 4.46 8.92
N THR A 441 14.29 5.39 9.85
CA THR A 441 13.41 5.36 11.01
C THR A 441 12.40 6.50 10.91
N GLU A 442 11.13 6.17 10.86
CA GLU A 442 10.07 7.16 11.00
C GLU A 442 10.05 7.73 12.42
N LEU A 443 9.91 9.04 12.51
CA LEU A 443 9.78 9.71 13.79
C LEU A 443 8.34 9.62 14.29
N PRO A 444 8.11 9.36 15.59
CA PRO A 444 6.78 9.16 16.14
C PRO A 444 5.92 10.43 16.12
N GLU A 445 6.57 11.59 16.04
CA GLU A 445 5.93 12.89 16.00
C GLU A 445 6.37 13.66 14.77
N SER A 446 5.44 14.39 14.18
CA SER A 446 5.75 15.31 13.08
C SER A 446 6.44 16.55 13.62
N ILE A 447 7.63 16.84 13.13
CA ILE A 447 8.42 18.00 13.53
C ILE A 447 8.35 19.05 12.43
N THR A 448 7.75 20.19 12.73
CA THR A 448 7.77 21.33 11.81
C THR A 448 9.13 22.04 11.88
N LEU A 449 9.80 22.09 10.74
CA LEU A 449 11.02 22.87 10.51
C LEU A 449 10.68 24.10 9.68
N HIS A 450 10.99 25.28 10.19
CA HIS A 450 10.74 26.50 9.43
C HIS A 450 11.84 26.75 8.41
N ARG A 451 11.48 27.34 7.31
CA ARG A 451 12.45 27.74 6.26
C ARG A 451 13.62 28.54 6.85
N GLY A 452 14.83 28.09 6.62
CA GLY A 452 16.06 28.67 7.11
C GLY A 452 16.48 28.24 8.52
N ASP A 453 15.66 27.42 9.20
CA ASP A 453 16.07 26.78 10.45
C ASP A 453 17.33 25.91 10.22
N THR A 454 18.15 25.83 11.23
CA THR A 454 19.25 24.87 11.30
C THR A 454 18.89 23.80 12.31
N PHE A 455 19.00 22.54 11.94
CA PHE A 455 18.69 21.41 12.79
C PHE A 455 19.81 20.38 12.74
N SER A 456 19.93 19.58 13.78
CA SER A 456 20.87 18.46 13.80
C SER A 456 20.14 17.15 14.03
N VAL A 457 20.71 16.11 13.46
CA VAL A 457 20.37 14.72 13.73
C VAL A 457 21.55 14.10 14.47
N VAL A 458 21.33 13.74 15.71
CA VAL A 458 22.34 13.12 16.60
C VAL A 458 21.96 11.66 16.79
N VAL A 459 22.84 10.75 16.42
CA VAL A 459 22.68 9.31 16.62
C VAL A 459 23.63 8.82 17.70
N THR A 460 23.07 8.16 18.71
CA THR A 460 23.83 7.59 19.85
C THR A 460 23.56 6.09 19.93
N PHE A 461 24.61 5.26 20.09
CA PHE A 461 24.48 3.83 20.33
C PHE A 461 24.79 3.48 21.77
N ASP A 462 23.87 2.78 22.44
CA ASP A 462 23.94 2.58 23.91
C ASP A 462 24.75 1.36 24.31
N ASN A 463 24.69 0.26 23.60
CA ASN A 463 25.16 -1.06 24.05
C ASN A 463 26.38 -1.61 23.31
N ALA A 464 27.12 -0.79 22.59
CA ALA A 464 28.21 -1.29 21.78
C ALA A 464 29.59 -0.91 22.30
N SER A 465 30.50 -1.86 22.18
CA SER A 465 31.95 -1.63 22.21
C SER A 465 32.46 -1.78 20.77
N GLY A 466 32.98 -0.68 20.20
CA GLY A 466 33.49 -0.70 18.81
C GLY A 466 32.41 -0.67 17.77
N ILE A 467 31.77 0.48 17.59
CA ILE A 467 30.77 0.68 16.56
C ILE A 467 31.45 0.99 15.23
N ASN A 468 30.97 0.32 14.16
CA ASN A 468 31.36 0.61 12.81
C ASN A 468 30.27 1.48 12.19
N TYR A 469 30.45 2.78 12.12
CA TYR A 469 29.54 3.68 11.41
C TYR A 469 30.04 3.98 10.00
N SER A 470 29.10 4.22 9.10
CA SER A 470 29.42 4.50 7.70
C SER A 470 29.75 5.97 7.50
N ILE A 471 30.86 6.20 6.82
CA ILE A 471 31.26 7.50 6.35
C ILE A 471 31.47 7.43 4.83
N SER A 472 31.22 8.55 4.16
CA SER A 472 31.75 8.78 2.83
C SER A 472 33.08 9.47 3.00
N GLU A 473 34.11 8.91 2.41
CA GLU A 473 35.47 9.48 2.43
C GLU A 473 35.92 9.66 0.99
N TYR A 474 36.30 10.88 0.63
CA TYR A 474 36.98 11.12 -0.63
C TYR A 474 38.40 10.60 -0.55
N ARG A 475 38.70 9.57 -1.30
CA ARG A 475 40.09 9.18 -1.57
C ARG A 475 40.41 9.51 -3.02
N THR A 476 41.27 10.50 -3.22
CA THR A 476 42.09 10.55 -4.43
C THR A 476 43.03 9.34 -4.36
N THR A 477 42.53 8.18 -4.72
CA THR A 477 43.47 7.13 -5.10
C THR A 477 44.06 7.58 -6.43
N ASP A 478 45.37 7.51 -6.58
CA ASP A 478 46.07 7.59 -7.87
C ASP A 478 45.46 6.51 -8.80
N ASN A 479 44.32 6.84 -9.42
CA ASN A 479 43.39 5.88 -9.98
C ASN A 479 43.77 5.52 -11.41
N LYS A 480 44.77 4.72 -11.51
CA LYS A 480 45.05 3.93 -12.71
C LYS A 480 43.94 2.90 -13.04
N TYR A 481 43.00 2.69 -12.11
CA TYR A 481 42.02 1.59 -12.18
C TYR A 481 40.54 1.99 -11.99
N THR A 482 40.23 3.20 -11.58
CA THR A 482 38.86 3.68 -11.51
C THR A 482 38.74 4.86 -12.47
N TYR A 483 37.89 4.71 -13.47
CA TYR A 483 37.73 5.70 -14.53
C TYR A 483 36.65 6.73 -14.19
N TRP A 484 36.39 6.96 -12.89
CA TRP A 484 35.50 8.01 -12.44
C TRP A 484 36.14 8.83 -11.31
N ASP A 485 35.80 10.11 -11.29
CA ASP A 485 36.12 11.02 -10.20
C ASP A 485 34.88 11.27 -9.36
N VAL A 486 35.10 11.62 -8.10
CA VAL A 486 34.08 12.03 -7.16
C VAL A 486 34.22 13.54 -6.91
N VAL A 487 33.13 14.27 -7.06
CA VAL A 487 33.00 15.64 -6.60
C VAL A 487 32.44 15.59 -5.19
N ASN A 488 33.25 15.92 -4.23
CA ASN A 488 32.94 15.87 -2.80
C ASN A 488 32.07 17.09 -2.41
N SER A 489 31.02 16.84 -1.62
CA SER A 489 30.15 17.86 -1.05
C SER A 489 30.58 18.29 0.36
N THR A 490 31.64 17.70 0.89
CA THR A 490 32.13 17.87 2.25
C THR A 490 32.55 19.30 2.56
N ALA A 491 32.14 19.80 3.70
CA ALA A 491 32.55 21.10 4.22
C ALA A 491 32.55 21.11 5.77
N PRO A 492 33.36 21.96 6.40
CA PRO A 492 33.25 22.20 7.83
C PRO A 492 31.84 22.62 8.22
N GLY A 493 31.36 22.08 9.33
CA GLY A 493 30.01 22.32 9.82
C GLY A 493 28.99 21.26 9.45
N HIS A 494 29.35 20.27 8.64
CA HIS A 494 28.44 19.22 8.19
C HIS A 494 28.33 18.06 9.18
N SER A 495 29.46 17.43 9.53
CA SER A 495 29.52 16.16 10.23
C SER A 495 30.37 16.24 11.50
N TYR A 496 29.85 15.70 12.58
CA TYR A 496 30.44 15.81 13.92
C TYR A 496 30.55 14.48 14.62
N LEU A 497 31.68 14.26 15.29
CA LEU A 497 31.92 13.13 16.19
C LEU A 497 32.00 13.63 17.65
N TYR A 498 31.31 12.95 18.58
CA TYR A 498 31.48 13.23 19.99
C TYR A 498 32.69 12.47 20.54
N TYR A 499 33.80 13.20 20.78
CA TYR A 499 35.10 12.64 21.12
C TYR A 499 35.69 13.34 22.34
N TYR A 500 36.17 12.56 23.31
CA TYR A 500 36.69 13.08 24.56
C TYR A 500 35.80 14.15 25.23
N ASN A 501 34.50 13.82 25.37
CA ASN A 501 33.50 14.68 25.98
C ASN A 501 33.29 16.04 25.28
N ARG A 502 33.56 16.13 24.01
CA ARG A 502 33.27 17.32 23.17
C ARG A 502 32.89 16.91 21.75
N TRP A 503 32.15 17.76 21.13
CA TRP A 503 31.91 17.67 19.69
C TRP A 503 33.15 18.10 18.93
N VAL A 504 33.50 17.36 17.91
CA VAL A 504 34.59 17.63 16.96
C VAL A 504 34.01 17.57 15.57
N ASP A 505 34.16 18.65 14.82
CA ASP A 505 33.88 18.67 13.38
C ASP A 505 34.94 17.82 12.68
N ILE A 506 34.53 16.77 11.96
CA ILE A 506 35.48 15.87 11.31
C ILE A 506 36.16 16.49 10.08
N ASN A 507 35.65 17.61 9.59
CA ASN A 507 36.12 18.32 8.40
C ASN A 507 36.92 19.60 8.73
N GLU A 508 37.14 19.90 10.00
CA GLU A 508 38.04 20.96 10.38
C GLU A 508 39.52 20.55 10.18
N ASN A 509 40.34 21.47 9.68
CA ASN A 509 41.78 21.28 9.41
C ASN A 509 42.61 20.77 10.59
N SER A 510 42.07 20.75 11.78
CA SER A 510 42.70 20.25 13.00
C SER A 510 42.52 18.74 13.20
N TYR A 511 41.70 18.09 12.37
CA TYR A 511 41.39 16.66 12.48
C TYR A 511 41.95 15.90 11.26
N ASP A 512 43.28 15.66 11.30
CA ASP A 512 44.05 15.09 10.16
C ASP A 512 43.67 13.66 9.72
N ARG A 513 42.63 13.05 10.26
CA ARG A 513 42.39 11.63 10.04
C ARG A 513 41.41 11.29 8.94
N TYR A 514 40.42 12.13 8.69
CA TYR A 514 39.39 11.94 7.68
C TYR A 514 39.11 13.26 6.98
N PRO A 515 40.07 13.80 6.26
CA PRO A 515 39.85 14.96 5.45
C PRO A 515 38.78 14.57 4.41
N ASP A 516 37.81 15.42 4.22
CA ASP A 516 36.77 15.24 3.20
C ASP A 516 35.82 14.04 3.48
N ALA A 517 35.38 13.82 4.72
CA ALA A 517 34.45 12.76 5.10
C ALA A 517 33.16 13.30 5.69
N ASP A 518 32.04 12.64 5.38
CA ASP A 518 30.75 12.90 5.98
C ASP A 518 30.11 11.61 6.52
N PHE A 519 29.38 11.71 7.64
CA PHE A 519 28.62 10.56 8.15
C PHE A 519 27.40 10.29 7.29
N CYS A 520 27.12 9.00 7.03
CA CYS A 520 25.87 8.55 6.43
C CYS A 520 24.73 8.72 7.43
N ILE A 521 24.31 9.96 7.64
CA ILE A 521 23.14 10.37 8.38
C ILE A 521 22.32 11.25 7.46
N LYS A 522 21.02 10.95 7.33
CA LYS A 522 20.10 11.68 6.45
C LYS A 522 18.83 12.07 7.19
N ALA A 523 18.19 13.10 6.70
CA ALA A 523 16.89 13.53 7.18
C ALA A 523 15.93 13.71 6.00
N PHE A 524 14.76 13.12 6.12
CA PHE A 524 13.74 13.14 5.07
C PHE A 524 12.56 13.96 5.51
N THR A 525 12.23 14.96 4.70
CA THR A 525 11.14 15.89 4.99
C THR A 525 10.11 15.92 3.87
N THR A 526 8.92 16.40 4.19
CA THR A 526 7.88 16.74 3.23
C THR A 526 7.60 18.24 3.30
N ALA A 527 7.29 18.86 2.17
CA ALA A 527 6.85 20.24 2.12
C ALA A 527 5.56 20.40 2.93
N LYS A 528 5.51 21.38 3.80
CA LYS A 528 4.30 21.74 4.50
C LYS A 528 3.30 22.30 3.50
N LYS A 529 2.19 21.62 3.31
CA LYS A 529 1.11 22.05 2.41
C LYS A 529 -0.05 22.59 3.23
N ASP A 530 -0.57 23.76 2.84
CA ASP A 530 -1.84 24.23 3.34
C ASP A 530 -2.96 23.33 2.80
N ILE A 531 -3.76 22.78 3.69
CA ILE A 531 -4.89 21.95 3.32
C ILE A 531 -6.11 22.83 3.10
N GLU A 532 -6.81 22.66 1.99
CA GLU A 532 -8.05 23.37 1.72
C GLU A 532 -9.13 23.04 2.76
N ALA A 533 -9.93 24.04 3.10
CA ALA A 533 -11.07 23.82 3.98
C ALA A 533 -12.04 22.81 3.35
N SER A 534 -12.47 21.83 4.14
CA SER A 534 -13.53 20.94 3.71
C SER A 534 -14.88 21.67 3.68
N GLU A 535 -15.82 21.16 2.91
CA GLU A 535 -17.18 21.69 2.80
C GLU A 535 -18.19 20.68 3.35
N ILE A 536 -19.05 21.11 4.28
CA ILE A 536 -20.20 20.29 4.69
C ILE A 536 -21.21 20.28 3.54
N THR A 537 -21.39 19.10 2.96
CA THR A 537 -22.25 18.86 1.79
C THR A 537 -23.67 18.47 2.18
N GLY A 538 -23.86 17.91 3.38
CA GLY A 538 -25.16 17.49 3.85
C GLY A 538 -25.31 17.56 5.37
N THR A 539 -26.52 17.88 5.82
CA THR A 539 -26.97 17.73 7.20
C THR A 539 -28.36 17.13 7.16
N GLU A 540 -28.55 15.93 7.65
CA GLU A 540 -29.80 15.21 7.62
C GLU A 540 -30.12 14.60 8.98
N GLN A 541 -31.35 14.79 9.46
CA GLN A 541 -31.82 14.11 10.67
C GLN A 541 -32.12 12.64 10.36
N SER A 542 -31.62 11.72 11.19
CA SER A 542 -31.78 10.28 11.00
C SER A 542 -32.46 9.57 12.19
N GLY A 543 -33.16 10.28 13.02
CA GLY A 543 -33.83 9.76 14.20
C GLY A 543 -34.38 10.87 15.08
N LEU A 544 -34.88 10.56 16.28
CA LEU A 544 -35.42 11.55 17.23
C LEU A 544 -34.35 12.47 17.75
N ASP A 545 -33.15 11.96 17.93
CA ASP A 545 -32.02 12.60 18.59
C ASP A 545 -30.74 12.56 17.79
N LYS A 546 -30.82 12.29 16.46
CA LYS A 546 -29.66 12.04 15.61
C LYS A 546 -29.67 12.87 14.35
N ALA A 547 -28.50 13.28 13.94
CA ALA A 547 -28.25 13.90 12.65
C ALA A 547 -27.05 13.30 11.97
N VAL A 548 -27.11 13.06 10.66
CA VAL A 548 -26.00 12.68 9.83
C VAL A 548 -25.44 13.94 9.17
N ILE A 549 -24.17 14.19 9.41
CA ILE A 549 -23.42 15.30 8.82
C ILE A 549 -22.43 14.68 7.83
N THR A 550 -22.43 15.15 6.59
CA THR A 550 -21.53 14.72 5.54
C THR A 550 -20.73 15.89 5.00
N TRP A 551 -19.50 15.62 4.60
CA TRP A 551 -18.62 16.64 4.05
C TRP A 551 -17.79 16.11 2.87
N LYS A 552 -17.24 17.05 2.13
CA LYS A 552 -16.42 16.74 0.96
C LYS A 552 -15.07 16.22 1.39
N LYS A 553 -14.58 15.15 0.74
CA LYS A 553 -13.20 14.71 0.89
C LYS A 553 -12.27 15.78 0.33
N THR A 554 -11.30 16.21 1.14
CA THR A 554 -10.28 17.20 0.78
C THR A 554 -9.02 16.46 0.37
N SER A 555 -8.35 16.89 -0.70
CA SER A 555 -7.05 16.35 -1.08
C SER A 555 -6.05 16.60 0.05
N ASP A 556 -5.15 15.67 0.23
CA ASP A 556 -4.10 15.71 1.26
C ASP A 556 -4.59 15.68 2.72
N ALA A 557 -5.88 15.59 2.97
CA ALA A 557 -6.41 15.40 4.31
C ALA A 557 -6.30 13.91 4.73
N THR A 558 -5.71 13.68 5.90
CA THR A 558 -5.65 12.36 6.55
C THR A 558 -6.76 12.17 7.57
N GLY A 559 -7.48 13.24 7.92
CA GLY A 559 -8.60 13.16 8.83
C GLY A 559 -9.40 14.45 8.93
N TYR A 560 -10.46 14.38 9.73
CA TYR A 560 -11.43 15.45 9.90
C TYR A 560 -11.84 15.58 11.37
N ALA A 561 -11.95 16.83 11.85
CA ALA A 561 -12.48 17.15 13.15
C ALA A 561 -13.80 17.92 12.96
N LEU A 562 -14.93 17.34 13.41
CA LEU A 562 -16.24 17.97 13.35
C LEU A 562 -16.58 18.62 14.68
N TYR A 563 -16.99 19.87 14.62
CA TYR A 563 -17.37 20.67 15.78
C TYR A 563 -18.85 21.02 15.74
N ARG A 564 -19.49 20.99 16.89
CA ARG A 564 -20.92 21.29 17.08
C ARG A 564 -21.14 22.34 18.19
N LYS A 565 -22.13 23.17 18.01
CA LYS A 565 -22.79 23.90 19.12
C LYS A 565 -24.30 23.92 18.94
N ALA A 566 -25.04 23.94 20.05
CA ALA A 566 -26.46 24.18 20.00
C ALA A 566 -26.75 25.69 19.92
N GLU A 567 -27.96 26.03 19.47
CA GLU A 567 -28.43 27.43 19.50
C GLU A 567 -28.47 27.95 20.94
N GLY A 568 -27.77 29.07 21.16
CA GLY A 568 -27.59 29.69 22.49
C GLY A 568 -26.28 29.31 23.19
N ASP A 569 -25.53 28.32 22.72
CA ASP A 569 -24.22 28.02 23.27
C ASP A 569 -23.18 29.04 22.79
N ALA A 570 -22.22 29.38 23.68
CA ALA A 570 -21.14 30.30 23.32
C ALA A 570 -20.13 29.62 22.39
N ASP A 571 -19.70 28.40 22.72
CA ASP A 571 -18.57 27.73 22.11
C ASP A 571 -18.95 26.41 21.39
N TYR A 572 -18.12 26.03 20.42
CA TYR A 572 -18.24 24.75 19.75
C TYR A 572 -17.49 23.67 20.51
N SER A 573 -18.06 22.47 20.54
CA SER A 573 -17.45 21.27 21.10
C SER A 573 -17.08 20.31 19.96
N LEU A 574 -15.93 19.63 20.10
CA LEU A 574 -15.52 18.57 19.18
C LEU A 574 -16.45 17.35 19.38
N VAL A 575 -17.09 16.89 18.31
CA VAL A 575 -18.02 15.76 18.34
C VAL A 575 -17.53 14.55 17.54
N TYR A 576 -16.60 14.76 16.61
CA TYR A 576 -15.98 13.70 15.82
C TYR A 576 -14.52 14.04 15.49
N ASN A 577 -13.66 13.02 15.53
CA ASN A 577 -12.29 13.09 15.04
C ASN A 577 -11.93 11.73 14.41
N GLY A 578 -11.66 11.72 13.10
CA GLY A 578 -11.39 10.48 12.36
C GLY A 578 -11.23 10.72 10.87
N THR A 579 -11.21 9.62 10.10
CA THR A 579 -10.91 9.63 8.65
C THR A 579 -12.14 9.64 7.76
N ASP A 580 -13.33 9.38 8.33
CA ASP A 580 -14.57 9.32 7.55
C ASP A 580 -14.97 10.71 7.06
N VAL A 581 -15.75 10.73 6.01
CA VAL A 581 -16.36 11.95 5.43
C VAL A 581 -17.83 12.11 5.84
N SER A 582 -18.25 11.39 6.85
CA SER A 582 -19.57 11.47 7.46
C SER A 582 -19.52 11.10 8.93
N PHE A 583 -20.45 11.65 9.71
CA PHE A 583 -20.62 11.33 11.13
C PHE A 583 -22.09 11.37 11.51
N THR A 584 -22.53 10.42 12.33
CA THR A 584 -23.83 10.41 12.93
C THR A 584 -23.74 10.97 14.35
N ASP A 585 -24.15 12.21 14.52
CA ASP A 585 -24.24 12.86 15.84
C ASP A 585 -25.50 12.40 16.57
N THR A 586 -25.37 12.10 17.84
CA THR A 586 -26.44 11.53 18.69
C THR A 586 -26.65 12.33 19.95
N GLY A 587 -27.79 12.12 20.62
CA GLY A 587 -28.13 12.83 21.84
C GLY A 587 -28.53 14.30 21.59
N LEU A 588 -29.05 14.60 20.40
CA LEU A 588 -29.52 15.93 20.04
C LEU A 588 -30.90 16.17 20.60
N ALA A 589 -31.09 17.36 21.19
CA ALA A 589 -32.35 17.70 21.78
C ALA A 589 -33.36 18.11 20.70
N PHE A 590 -34.54 17.58 20.84
CA PHE A 590 -35.70 17.86 20.00
C PHE A 590 -36.10 19.37 20.02
N GLY A 591 -36.41 19.92 18.86
CA GLY A 591 -36.78 21.31 18.70
C GLY A 591 -35.62 22.31 18.82
N LYS A 592 -34.37 21.84 18.90
CA LYS A 592 -33.18 22.69 18.90
C LYS A 592 -32.50 22.73 17.55
N THR A 593 -31.90 23.86 17.24
CA THR A 593 -31.01 24.07 16.10
C THR A 593 -29.58 23.85 16.54
N TYR A 594 -28.83 23.09 15.73
CA TYR A 594 -27.41 22.85 15.91
C TYR A 594 -26.61 23.38 14.73
N TYR A 595 -25.42 23.86 15.02
CA TYR A 595 -24.49 24.44 14.05
C TYR A 595 -23.23 23.59 14.02
N TYR A 596 -22.77 23.28 12.83
CA TYR A 596 -21.60 22.43 12.59
C TYR A 596 -20.60 23.11 11.69
N TYR A 597 -19.31 22.88 11.94
CA TYR A 597 -18.25 23.09 11.00
C TYR A 597 -17.24 21.94 11.10
N VAL A 598 -16.56 21.65 10.01
CA VAL A 598 -15.52 20.63 9.92
C VAL A 598 -14.17 21.26 9.62
N LYS A 599 -13.13 20.77 10.26
CA LYS A 599 -11.72 21.05 9.91
C LYS A 599 -11.12 19.78 9.32
N ALA A 600 -10.54 19.89 8.14
CA ALA A 600 -9.68 18.84 7.61
C ALA A 600 -8.28 18.97 8.22
N TYR A 601 -7.56 17.90 8.46
CA TYR A 601 -6.18 17.92 8.93
C TYR A 601 -5.35 16.84 8.23
N ASN A 602 -4.03 17.01 8.26
CA ASN A 602 -3.10 16.00 7.76
C ASN A 602 -2.09 15.62 8.86
N ASN A 603 -2.27 14.45 9.46
CA ASN A 603 -1.37 13.94 10.48
C ASN A 603 -0.03 13.48 9.91
N SER A 604 0.02 13.13 8.64
CA SER A 604 1.27 12.73 7.99
C SER A 604 2.18 13.93 7.71
N HIS A 605 1.67 15.15 7.76
CA HIS A 605 2.42 16.38 7.51
C HIS A 605 2.41 17.35 8.69
N GLY A 606 2.06 16.88 9.89
CA GLY A 606 1.79 17.73 11.05
C GLY A 606 0.37 18.28 11.04
N MET A 607 -0.21 18.42 12.25
CA MET A 607 -1.54 19.03 12.38
C MET A 607 -1.46 20.52 12.14
N ASP A 608 -1.54 20.93 10.91
CA ASP A 608 -1.68 22.34 10.64
C ASP A 608 -3.12 22.80 10.68
N THR A 609 -3.27 23.96 11.27
CA THR A 609 -4.54 24.64 11.44
C THR A 609 -5.16 24.94 10.10
N ILE A 610 -6.05 24.09 9.74
CA ILE A 610 -6.81 24.24 8.54
C ILE A 610 -7.97 25.15 8.82
N SER A 611 -8.28 25.99 7.86
CA SER A 611 -9.47 26.83 7.93
C SER A 611 -10.71 25.96 8.15
N PRO A 612 -11.59 26.30 9.08
CA PRO A 612 -12.85 25.60 9.24
C PRO A 612 -13.70 25.76 7.98
N SER A 613 -14.53 24.76 7.70
CA SER A 613 -15.58 24.90 6.69
C SER A 613 -16.53 26.06 7.01
N GLN A 614 -17.32 26.45 6.04
CA GLN A 614 -18.52 27.25 6.33
C GLN A 614 -19.43 26.50 7.31
N VAL A 615 -20.06 27.27 8.22
CA VAL A 615 -20.97 26.67 9.18
C VAL A 615 -22.26 26.24 8.49
N LYS A 616 -22.71 25.05 8.77
CA LYS A 616 -24.02 24.51 8.38
C LYS A 616 -24.86 24.31 9.64
N LYS A 617 -26.18 24.46 9.50
CA LYS A 617 -27.12 24.25 10.60
C LYS A 617 -28.14 23.16 10.27
N ILE A 618 -28.63 22.53 11.29
CA ILE A 618 -29.77 21.63 11.23
C ILE A 618 -30.67 21.85 12.44
N SER A 619 -31.96 21.89 12.25
CA SER A 619 -32.94 21.83 13.32
C SER A 619 -33.37 20.38 13.51
N ILE A 620 -33.45 19.94 14.74
CA ILE A 620 -33.93 18.61 15.08
C ILE A 620 -35.43 18.64 15.13
N ASP A 621 -36.01 18.27 14.02
CA ASP A 621 -37.45 18.22 13.85
C ASP A 621 -37.98 16.82 14.20
N ILE A 622 -39.30 16.60 14.02
CA ILE A 622 -39.84 15.25 14.14
C ILE A 622 -39.21 14.35 13.12
N PRO A 623 -38.59 13.22 13.54
CA PRO A 623 -37.86 12.37 12.65
C PRO A 623 -38.75 11.80 11.54
N ARG A 624 -38.27 11.96 10.32
CA ARG A 624 -38.90 11.32 9.16
C ARG A 624 -38.20 10.02 8.86
N THR A 625 -38.97 9.03 8.53
CA THR A 625 -38.43 7.75 8.05
C THR A 625 -37.93 7.84 6.62
N ARG A 626 -37.20 6.81 6.20
CA ARG A 626 -36.73 6.60 4.83
C ARG A 626 -37.33 5.31 4.27
N ILE A 627 -37.91 5.40 3.05
CA ILE A 627 -38.33 4.21 2.34
C ILE A 627 -37.07 3.40 1.94
N THR A 628 -37.06 2.11 2.23
CA THR A 628 -35.93 1.20 1.98
C THR A 628 -36.17 0.31 0.79
N ASN A 629 -37.47 -0.04 0.52
CA ASN A 629 -37.78 -0.87 -0.63
C ASN A 629 -39.20 -0.52 -1.15
N VAL A 630 -39.35 -0.59 -2.47
CA VAL A 630 -40.61 -0.51 -3.15
C VAL A 630 -40.60 -1.54 -4.29
N GLU A 631 -41.45 -2.55 -4.18
CA GLU A 631 -41.45 -3.67 -5.11
C GLU A 631 -42.87 -4.07 -5.51
N SER A 632 -43.04 -4.58 -6.72
CA SER A 632 -44.30 -5.16 -7.16
C SER A 632 -44.55 -6.51 -6.50
N THR A 633 -45.75 -6.74 -6.02
CA THR A 633 -46.20 -8.05 -5.51
C THR A 633 -47.01 -8.84 -6.53
N GLY A 634 -47.12 -8.36 -7.78
CA GLY A 634 -47.98 -8.96 -8.78
C GLY A 634 -49.44 -8.43 -8.74
N THR A 635 -49.97 -8.24 -7.55
CA THR A 635 -51.32 -7.70 -7.30
C THR A 635 -51.30 -6.26 -6.82
N GLY A 636 -50.19 -5.80 -6.28
CA GLY A 636 -50.00 -4.46 -5.69
C GLY A 636 -48.55 -4.01 -5.71
N ILE A 637 -48.28 -3.05 -4.82
CA ILE A 637 -46.93 -2.52 -4.56
C ILE A 637 -46.65 -2.61 -3.08
N SER A 638 -45.63 -3.36 -2.69
CA SER A 638 -45.10 -3.41 -1.33
C SER A 638 -44.14 -2.24 -1.11
N VAL A 639 -44.32 -1.51 -0.05
CA VAL A 639 -43.47 -0.40 0.39
C VAL A 639 -42.96 -0.70 1.79
N LYS A 640 -41.62 -0.66 1.96
CA LYS A 640 -40.95 -0.87 3.24
C LYS A 640 -40.10 0.34 3.58
N TRP A 641 -40.03 0.66 4.86
CA TRP A 641 -39.24 1.80 5.35
C TRP A 641 -38.54 1.49 6.67
N GLU A 642 -37.62 2.36 7.03
CA GLU A 642 -36.91 2.25 8.29
C GLU A 642 -37.85 2.45 9.48
N LYS A 643 -37.79 1.56 10.46
CA LYS A 643 -38.52 1.71 11.69
C LYS A 643 -37.92 2.83 12.53
N ILE A 644 -38.67 3.84 12.86
CA ILE A 644 -38.23 4.91 13.74
C ILE A 644 -38.59 4.58 15.18
N SER A 645 -37.57 4.62 16.04
CA SER A 645 -37.76 4.36 17.48
C SER A 645 -38.67 5.43 18.09
N GLY A 646 -39.65 5.00 18.87
CA GLY A 646 -40.63 5.90 19.50
C GLY A 646 -41.76 6.35 18.61
N ALA A 647 -41.79 5.94 17.33
CA ALA A 647 -42.93 6.22 16.46
C ALA A 647 -44.18 5.49 16.94
N LYS A 648 -45.31 6.18 17.01
CA LYS A 648 -46.63 5.64 17.25
C LYS A 648 -47.13 4.86 16.03
N GLY A 649 -46.82 5.34 14.84
CA GLY A 649 -47.21 4.77 13.57
C GLY A 649 -46.73 5.56 12.37
N TYR A 650 -47.25 5.22 11.21
CA TYR A 650 -46.87 5.83 9.95
C TYR A 650 -48.09 6.03 9.06
N LYS A 651 -48.14 7.18 8.37
CA LYS A 651 -49.06 7.43 7.29
C LYS A 651 -48.39 7.13 5.97
N VAL A 652 -48.98 6.28 5.18
CA VAL A 652 -48.51 5.93 3.85
C VAL A 652 -49.19 6.81 2.83
N LEU A 653 -48.41 7.54 2.08
CA LEU A 653 -48.89 8.48 1.05
C LEU A 653 -48.56 7.94 -0.33
N ARG A 654 -49.50 8.08 -1.25
CA ARG A 654 -49.30 7.79 -2.68
C ARG A 654 -49.55 9.04 -3.52
N SER A 655 -48.79 9.15 -4.61
CA SER A 655 -49.01 10.16 -5.66
C SER A 655 -48.88 9.52 -7.02
N GLU A 656 -49.60 10.05 -8.01
CA GLU A 656 -49.52 9.65 -9.42
C GLU A 656 -48.61 10.54 -10.26
N ASP A 657 -48.30 11.75 -9.76
CA ASP A 657 -47.48 12.75 -10.45
C ASP A 657 -46.17 13.06 -9.72
N GLY A 658 -46.00 12.53 -8.49
CA GLY A 658 -44.82 12.77 -7.64
C GLY A 658 -44.89 14.10 -6.88
N GLU A 659 -45.96 14.87 -6.99
CA GLU A 659 -46.17 16.17 -6.37
C GLU A 659 -47.36 16.16 -5.41
N ASN A 660 -48.50 15.70 -5.87
CA ASN A 660 -49.75 15.66 -5.13
C ASN A 660 -49.91 14.30 -4.42
N TYR A 661 -49.75 14.29 -3.10
CA TYR A 661 -49.80 13.09 -2.27
C TYR A 661 -51.10 13.05 -1.48
N TYR A 662 -51.68 11.84 -1.40
CA TYR A 662 -52.80 11.55 -0.52
C TYR A 662 -52.56 10.31 0.31
N GLU A 663 -53.10 10.33 1.54
CA GLU A 663 -52.97 9.22 2.45
C GLU A 663 -53.77 8.01 1.95
N ILE A 664 -53.12 6.87 1.89
CA ILE A 664 -53.74 5.60 1.48
C ILE A 664 -53.89 4.62 2.61
N ALA A 665 -53.05 4.77 3.69
CA ALA A 665 -53.13 3.98 4.89
C ALA A 665 -52.45 4.64 6.07
N SER A 666 -52.90 4.31 7.28
CA SER A 666 -52.20 4.53 8.54
C SER A 666 -51.88 3.18 9.18
N VAL A 667 -50.60 2.92 9.47
CA VAL A 667 -50.14 1.64 9.94
C VAL A 667 -49.14 1.78 11.13
N VAL A 668 -49.00 0.74 11.93
CA VAL A 668 -48.02 0.70 13.02
C VAL A 668 -46.76 -0.10 12.64
N THR A 669 -46.85 -0.84 11.55
CA THR A 669 -45.73 -1.55 10.94
C THR A 669 -44.84 -0.63 10.10
N ASN A 670 -43.66 -1.07 9.76
CA ASN A 670 -42.77 -0.34 8.86
C ASN A 670 -42.80 -0.91 7.43
N GLU A 671 -43.93 -1.49 7.08
CA GLU A 671 -44.25 -1.96 5.72
C GLU A 671 -45.77 -1.88 5.47
N TYR A 672 -46.10 -1.71 4.21
CA TYR A 672 -47.47 -1.69 3.72
C TYR A 672 -47.50 -2.19 2.27
N THR A 673 -48.54 -2.98 1.95
CA THR A 673 -48.80 -3.40 0.56
C THR A 673 -50.04 -2.64 0.05
N ASP A 674 -49.85 -1.78 -0.92
CA ASP A 674 -50.89 -1.10 -1.63
C ASP A 674 -51.50 -2.01 -2.68
N ASN A 675 -52.61 -2.67 -2.34
CA ASN A 675 -53.31 -3.56 -3.24
C ASN A 675 -54.33 -2.77 -4.15
N ASN A 676 -54.52 -1.45 -3.86
CA ASN A 676 -55.43 -0.60 -4.60
C ASN A 676 -54.73 0.25 -5.68
N VAL A 677 -53.60 -0.22 -6.19
CA VAL A 677 -52.89 0.46 -7.28
C VAL A 677 -53.71 0.37 -8.57
N PRO A 678 -54.15 1.52 -9.17
CA PRO A 678 -55.14 1.49 -10.22
C PRO A 678 -54.68 0.81 -11.52
N LYS A 679 -53.41 1.03 -11.93
CA LYS A 679 -52.91 0.58 -13.23
C LYS A 679 -51.59 -0.18 -13.13
N TYR A 680 -51.42 -1.15 -13.98
CA TYR A 680 -50.14 -1.84 -14.20
C TYR A 680 -49.17 -0.96 -15.00
N ASN A 681 -47.89 -1.19 -14.82
CA ASN A 681 -46.80 -0.52 -15.53
C ASN A 681 -46.79 1.02 -15.44
N LYS A 682 -47.65 1.64 -14.65
CA LYS A 682 -47.62 3.05 -14.35
C LYS A 682 -46.76 3.30 -13.13
N ALA A 683 -45.97 4.39 -13.14
CA ALA A 683 -45.22 4.85 -12.00
C ALA A 683 -46.15 5.46 -10.92
N TYR A 684 -45.99 5.01 -9.69
CA TYR A 684 -46.61 5.60 -8.50
C TYR A 684 -45.53 6.00 -7.54
N TYR A 685 -45.67 7.12 -6.90
CA TYR A 685 -44.69 7.66 -5.96
C TYR A 685 -45.23 7.53 -4.56
N TYR A 686 -44.40 6.99 -3.67
CA TYR A 686 -44.71 6.79 -2.28
C TYR A 686 -43.86 7.67 -1.38
N SER A 687 -44.47 8.12 -0.29
CA SER A 687 -43.82 8.85 0.78
C SER A 687 -44.45 8.48 2.11
N ILE A 688 -43.73 8.56 3.18
CA ILE A 688 -44.15 8.15 4.53
C ILE A 688 -44.04 9.36 5.47
N ILE A 689 -45.06 9.56 6.28
CA ILE A 689 -45.06 10.45 7.42
C ILE A 689 -44.95 9.59 8.68
N THR A 690 -43.99 9.91 9.55
CA THR A 690 -43.87 9.28 10.87
C THR A 690 -44.76 10.01 11.85
N VAL A 691 -45.56 9.28 12.62
CA VAL A 691 -46.44 9.80 13.65
C VAL A 691 -45.89 9.51 15.01
N PHE A 692 -45.71 10.49 15.84
CA PHE A 692 -45.32 10.36 17.25
C PHE A 692 -46.45 10.83 18.14
N ASN A 693 -46.41 10.50 19.42
CA ASN A 693 -47.28 11.08 20.44
C ASN A 693 -46.39 11.77 21.48
N ASP A 694 -46.66 13.07 21.73
CA ASP A 694 -45.92 13.87 22.73
C ASP A 694 -46.48 13.72 24.16
N GLY A 695 -47.40 12.76 24.35
CA GLY A 695 -48.12 12.56 25.58
C GLY A 695 -49.49 13.25 25.64
N SER A 696 -49.76 14.19 24.75
CA SER A 696 -51.03 14.93 24.67
C SER A 696 -51.71 14.84 23.29
N LYS A 697 -50.94 14.79 22.22
CA LYS A 697 -51.44 14.78 20.82
C LYS A 697 -50.48 14.01 19.94
N ASP A 698 -50.98 13.67 18.80
CA ASP A 698 -50.15 13.09 17.70
C ASP A 698 -49.43 14.21 16.95
N ILE A 699 -48.15 14.00 16.69
CA ILE A 699 -47.28 14.93 15.99
C ILE A 699 -46.74 14.18 14.75
N GLU A 700 -46.76 14.86 13.63
CA GLU A 700 -46.38 14.32 12.34
C GLU A 700 -45.03 14.87 11.88
N SER A 701 -44.18 14.01 11.34
CA SER A 701 -42.95 14.42 10.68
C SER A 701 -43.22 15.06 9.32
N LEU A 702 -42.23 15.68 8.74
CA LEU A 702 -42.23 15.93 7.31
C LEU A 702 -42.26 14.60 6.54
N LYS A 703 -42.76 14.66 5.30
CA LYS A 703 -42.75 13.48 4.39
C LYS A 703 -41.35 12.97 4.16
N SER A 704 -41.18 11.63 4.08
CA SER A 704 -39.97 11.02 3.62
C SER A 704 -39.65 11.44 2.18
N SER A 705 -38.41 11.20 1.73
CA SER A 705 -38.06 11.25 0.31
C SER A 705 -38.98 10.31 -0.46
N ARG A 706 -39.37 10.73 -1.66
CA ARG A 706 -40.22 9.92 -2.55
C ARG A 706 -39.47 8.73 -3.11
N TYR A 707 -40.23 7.62 -3.25
CA TYR A 707 -39.79 6.43 -3.98
C TYR A 707 -40.80 6.09 -5.05
N VAL A 708 -40.32 5.52 -6.14
CA VAL A 708 -41.19 5.12 -7.27
C VAL A 708 -41.37 3.63 -7.25
N GLY A 709 -42.58 3.17 -7.47
CA GLY A 709 -42.95 1.79 -7.70
C GLY A 709 -43.91 1.63 -8.87
N ASN A 710 -43.85 0.51 -9.52
CA ASN A 710 -44.77 0.14 -10.58
C ASN A 710 -45.39 -1.19 -10.22
N LYS A 711 -46.70 -1.30 -10.34
CA LYS A 711 -47.36 -2.59 -10.28
C LYS A 711 -47.03 -3.39 -11.54
N LYS A 712 -46.48 -4.55 -11.36
CA LYS A 712 -46.10 -5.48 -12.46
C LYS A 712 -46.68 -6.85 -12.17
N LEU A 713 -47.03 -7.55 -13.21
CA LEU A 713 -47.35 -8.97 -13.04
C LEU A 713 -46.16 -9.77 -12.56
N ASN A 714 -46.40 -10.80 -11.78
CA ASN A 714 -45.35 -11.77 -11.43
C ASN A 714 -44.87 -12.53 -12.67
N ASN A 715 -43.71 -13.11 -12.59
CA ASN A 715 -43.29 -14.04 -13.63
C ASN A 715 -44.05 -15.38 -13.49
N PRO A 716 -44.40 -16.06 -14.56
CA PRO A 716 -44.91 -17.43 -14.47
C PRO A 716 -43.93 -18.35 -13.78
N THR A 717 -44.43 -19.26 -12.95
CA THR A 717 -43.66 -20.31 -12.29
C THR A 717 -43.91 -21.67 -12.89
N ASN A 718 -43.13 -22.68 -12.46
CA ASN A 718 -43.30 -24.07 -12.94
C ASN A 718 -43.32 -24.23 -14.44
N GLY A 719 -42.48 -23.43 -15.14
CA GLY A 719 -42.34 -23.54 -16.59
C GLY A 719 -41.67 -24.87 -16.98
N HIS A 720 -42.31 -25.65 -17.81
CA HIS A 720 -41.78 -26.90 -18.35
C HIS A 720 -41.86 -26.89 -19.85
N ILE A 721 -40.90 -27.53 -20.49
CA ILE A 721 -40.84 -27.79 -21.92
C ILE A 721 -40.86 -29.30 -22.11
N ASN A 722 -41.84 -29.79 -22.86
CA ASN A 722 -41.92 -31.19 -23.30
C ASN A 722 -41.83 -31.21 -24.83
N ASN A 723 -41.02 -32.12 -25.38
CA ASN A 723 -40.80 -32.33 -26.80
C ASN A 723 -41.08 -33.79 -27.24
N ASP A 724 -42.10 -34.40 -26.65
CA ASP A 724 -42.50 -35.80 -26.98
C ASP A 724 -42.97 -35.97 -28.40
N GLU A 725 -43.38 -34.90 -29.08
CA GLU A 725 -43.74 -34.89 -30.48
C GLU A 725 -42.60 -34.28 -31.33
N TYR A 726 -42.29 -34.91 -32.44
CA TYR A 726 -41.27 -34.45 -33.39
C TYR A 726 -41.54 -33.02 -33.85
N LYS A 727 -40.55 -32.14 -33.67
CA LYS A 727 -40.61 -30.70 -34.02
C LYS A 727 -41.76 -29.91 -33.34
N LYS A 728 -42.28 -30.35 -32.23
CA LYS A 728 -43.23 -29.63 -31.41
C LYS A 728 -42.76 -29.53 -29.98
N PHE A 729 -42.74 -28.32 -29.45
CA PHE A 729 -42.46 -28.07 -28.06
C PHE A 729 -43.74 -27.69 -27.32
N LYS A 730 -44.16 -28.51 -26.39
CA LYS A 730 -45.26 -28.19 -25.48
C LYS A 730 -44.69 -27.46 -24.27
N LEU A 731 -45.01 -26.19 -24.15
CA LEU A 731 -44.69 -25.32 -23.03
C LEU A 731 -45.87 -25.35 -22.06
N THR A 732 -45.59 -25.42 -20.79
CA THR A 732 -46.60 -25.29 -19.71
C THR A 732 -46.03 -24.39 -18.62
N TRP A 733 -46.90 -23.67 -17.93
CA TRP A 733 -46.56 -22.76 -16.85
C TRP A 733 -47.74 -22.56 -15.91
N ASP A 734 -47.48 -22.08 -14.71
CA ASP A 734 -48.59 -21.69 -13.81
C ASP A 734 -49.15 -20.33 -14.25
N LYS A 735 -50.50 -20.23 -14.23
CA LYS A 735 -51.12 -18.93 -14.51
C LYS A 735 -50.72 -17.89 -13.48
N VAL A 736 -50.42 -16.72 -13.98
CA VAL A 736 -50.11 -15.53 -13.17
C VAL A 736 -51.42 -14.81 -12.88
N GLU A 737 -51.63 -14.54 -11.60
CA GLU A 737 -52.80 -13.80 -11.14
C GLU A 737 -52.93 -12.46 -11.82
N ASN A 738 -54.11 -12.11 -12.31
CA ASN A 738 -54.44 -10.91 -13.07
C ASN A 738 -53.74 -10.75 -14.45
N ALA A 739 -53.12 -11.77 -14.96
CA ALA A 739 -52.67 -11.75 -16.35
C ALA A 739 -53.88 -11.86 -17.27
N SER A 740 -53.96 -11.02 -18.33
CA SER A 740 -54.95 -11.13 -19.41
C SER A 740 -54.48 -12.06 -20.51
N GLY A 741 -53.24 -12.45 -20.51
CA GLY A 741 -52.63 -13.37 -21.45
C GLY A 741 -51.11 -13.43 -21.35
N TYR A 742 -50.53 -14.21 -22.29
CA TYR A 742 -49.08 -14.47 -22.29
C TYR A 742 -48.50 -14.30 -23.68
N TYR A 743 -47.33 -13.62 -23.73
CA TYR A 743 -46.47 -13.73 -24.89
C TYR A 743 -45.46 -14.85 -24.69
N VAL A 744 -45.34 -15.72 -25.64
CA VAL A 744 -44.31 -16.73 -25.76
C VAL A 744 -43.24 -16.23 -26.72
N LYS A 745 -42.05 -15.94 -26.22
CA LYS A 745 -40.89 -15.58 -27.04
C LYS A 745 -40.03 -16.80 -27.27
N ARG A 746 -39.83 -17.10 -28.57
CA ARG A 746 -38.89 -18.11 -29.03
C ARG A 746 -37.60 -17.43 -29.46
N ILE A 747 -36.48 -17.82 -28.85
CA ILE A 747 -35.16 -17.22 -29.05
C ILE A 747 -34.21 -18.32 -29.57
N ILE A 748 -33.62 -18.06 -30.71
CA ILE A 748 -32.60 -18.90 -31.34
C ILE A 748 -31.35 -18.03 -31.55
N THR A 749 -30.18 -18.54 -31.18
CA THR A 749 -28.91 -17.81 -31.32
C THR A 749 -28.70 -17.40 -32.78
N ASN A 750 -28.39 -16.12 -33.02
CA ASN A 750 -28.20 -15.51 -34.36
C ASN A 750 -29.45 -15.49 -35.28
N GLN A 751 -30.65 -15.56 -34.71
CA GLN A 751 -31.90 -15.38 -35.44
C GLN A 751 -32.78 -14.32 -34.74
N ASP A 752 -33.70 -13.75 -35.43
CA ASP A 752 -34.67 -12.83 -34.85
C ASP A 752 -35.57 -13.53 -33.84
N THR A 753 -35.85 -12.88 -32.73
CA THR A 753 -36.75 -13.40 -31.71
C THR A 753 -38.19 -13.40 -32.23
N VAL A 754 -38.82 -14.54 -32.18
CA VAL A 754 -40.25 -14.66 -32.54
C VAL A 754 -41.08 -14.47 -31.28
N THR A 755 -42.04 -13.54 -31.32
CA THR A 755 -42.99 -13.31 -30.22
C THR A 755 -44.38 -13.75 -30.65
N ILE A 756 -44.98 -14.64 -29.89
CA ILE A 756 -46.27 -15.25 -30.16
C ILE A 756 -47.23 -14.84 -29.03
N ASP A 757 -48.42 -14.36 -29.39
CA ASP A 757 -49.45 -14.08 -28.40
C ASP A 757 -50.27 -15.35 -28.16
N ALA A 758 -49.98 -16.00 -27.05
CA ALA A 758 -50.59 -17.25 -26.64
C ALA A 758 -51.99 -17.06 -26.01
N LYS A 759 -52.43 -15.84 -25.77
CA LYS A 759 -53.69 -15.51 -25.09
C LYS A 759 -53.69 -15.96 -23.61
N ASP A 760 -54.86 -16.03 -22.98
CA ASP A 760 -54.99 -16.46 -21.57
C ASP A 760 -55.00 -17.99 -21.43
N VAL A 761 -53.84 -18.59 -21.61
CA VAL A 761 -53.61 -20.02 -21.48
C VAL A 761 -52.50 -20.30 -20.46
N ASP A 762 -52.41 -21.55 -20.00
CA ASP A 762 -51.36 -22.07 -19.16
C ASP A 762 -50.44 -23.05 -19.92
N SER A 763 -50.65 -23.18 -21.20
CA SER A 763 -49.83 -24.00 -22.07
C SER A 763 -49.90 -23.54 -23.52
N TYR A 764 -48.85 -23.79 -24.26
CA TYR A 764 -48.74 -23.48 -25.68
C TYR A 764 -47.91 -24.53 -26.39
N ILE A 765 -48.36 -24.95 -27.57
CA ILE A 765 -47.60 -25.84 -28.44
C ILE A 765 -46.98 -24.99 -29.55
N ASP A 766 -45.66 -24.94 -29.53
CA ASP A 766 -44.89 -24.26 -30.59
C ASP A 766 -44.48 -25.29 -31.63
N ASP A 767 -44.97 -25.10 -32.86
CA ASP A 767 -44.57 -25.91 -34.01
C ASP A 767 -43.31 -25.28 -34.62
N VAL A 768 -42.25 -26.04 -34.63
CA VAL A 768 -40.94 -25.60 -35.09
C VAL A 768 -40.45 -26.36 -36.34
N GLU A 769 -41.39 -26.78 -37.21
CA GLU A 769 -41.07 -27.55 -38.43
C GLU A 769 -39.99 -26.87 -39.30
N SER A 770 -39.97 -25.54 -39.33
CA SER A 770 -39.01 -24.75 -40.10
C SER A 770 -37.62 -24.63 -39.44
N ILE A 771 -37.44 -25.12 -38.22
CA ILE A 771 -36.17 -25.02 -37.50
C ILE A 771 -35.31 -26.27 -37.77
N ALA A 772 -34.01 -26.07 -38.03
CA ALA A 772 -33.08 -27.17 -38.27
C ALA A 772 -32.95 -28.08 -37.05
N GLU A 773 -32.78 -29.37 -37.29
CA GLU A 773 -32.55 -30.34 -36.21
C GLU A 773 -31.30 -29.97 -35.37
N ASN A 774 -31.35 -30.29 -34.11
CA ASN A 774 -30.31 -29.97 -33.10
C ASN A 774 -30.10 -28.49 -32.84
N THR A 775 -31.02 -27.62 -33.28
CA THR A 775 -30.98 -26.19 -32.90
C THR A 775 -31.49 -26.02 -31.47
N GLN A 776 -30.67 -25.36 -30.65
CA GLN A 776 -31.09 -24.99 -29.31
C GLN A 776 -32.09 -23.84 -29.35
N VAL A 777 -33.27 -24.06 -28.76
CA VAL A 777 -34.34 -23.08 -28.69
C VAL A 777 -34.58 -22.70 -27.22
N THR A 778 -34.60 -21.41 -26.95
CA THR A 778 -34.92 -20.87 -25.62
C THR A 778 -36.28 -20.20 -25.67
N TYR A 779 -37.08 -20.44 -24.63
CA TYR A 779 -38.39 -19.81 -24.50
C TYR A 779 -38.44 -18.89 -23.30
N GLN A 780 -39.13 -17.77 -23.47
CA GLN A 780 -39.45 -16.84 -22.39
C GLN A 780 -40.96 -16.61 -22.39
N ILE A 781 -41.64 -16.87 -21.28
CA ILE A 781 -43.07 -16.63 -21.11
C ILE A 781 -43.27 -15.30 -20.39
N ILE A 782 -43.99 -14.39 -20.99
CA ILE A 782 -44.17 -13.03 -20.47
C ILE A 782 -45.68 -12.80 -20.30
N PRO A 783 -46.17 -12.64 -19.07
CA PRO A 783 -47.57 -12.30 -18.85
C PRO A 783 -47.83 -10.85 -19.24
N TYR A 784 -49.00 -10.57 -19.75
CA TYR A 784 -49.47 -9.21 -20.00
C TYR A 784 -50.85 -8.97 -19.43
N VAL A 785 -51.16 -7.72 -19.18
CA VAL A 785 -52.50 -7.28 -18.77
C VAL A 785 -53.05 -6.29 -19.85
N ILE A 786 -54.35 -6.42 -20.14
CA ILE A 786 -55.13 -5.48 -20.94
C ILE A 786 -55.90 -4.61 -19.94
N GLU A 787 -55.60 -3.34 -19.90
CA GLU A 787 -56.33 -2.37 -19.08
C GLU A 787 -57.23 -1.56 -20.02
N ASP A 788 -58.49 -1.41 -19.66
CA ASP A 788 -59.47 -0.60 -20.38
C ASP A 788 -59.18 0.92 -20.24
#